data_562993d34e71aa2b2430359f751998df
#
_entry.id   562993d34e71aa2b2430359f751998df
#
_cell.length_a   1.000
_cell.length_b   1.000
_cell.length_c   1.000
_cell.angle_alpha   90.00
_cell.angle_beta   90.00
_cell.angle_gamma   90.00
#
_symmetry.space_group_name_H-M   'P 1'
#
loop_
_entity.id
_entity.type
_entity.pdbx_description
1 polymer ?
#
loop_
_entity_poly.entity_id
_entity_poly.type
_entity_poly.pdbx_seq_one_letter_code
_entity_poly.pdbx_strand_id
1 'polypeptide(L)'
;MFHSKVSKNLWIDAFHTAVFLINRHPTPLLNMETPFKLLHGKDPDYSSLRTFGCQCFPYLRAYGNNKFSPKSLPCVFIGYSQIHKGYRCLYPPTGRVYISRHVVFNENQYPYANPPSSVANFQGEQDLSMTTFLEWSTSNHYAESTSSLPITASSIFPCSIPPSSTLEMPLAQVNTSTNANSSEPRPLVEESSTEAHVLEPNPPSLSPSVQSDSIGLDVSSSSMRRCVKLKNRCPSSTASSLLDPGRHLSLNSHPMKTRGKTKAGLLHYNTPPSIPTEPRSLKSALRHPDWVAAMKEELQALHDNHTWTLVPHHPSMNVIGSKWVYRTKLKADGSLERLKARLVAKGFNQLEGVDYDETFSPVVKPQTIRIILTIALTHRWKIKQLDVKNAFLHGYLKEPVFMEQPPGFQDQHHPEFVCKLSRALYGLKQAPRAWFDRFSTYLIHFGFLCSTYDPSLFILRSPHGTIVLLLYVDDIILTGSNEHFLESFVRQLSSEFAMKDLGPLHYFLGIEVIPTPTGLFLSQGKYAQDLLQRAHMSDCNAISTPMALKSTIDYLSDAFPNPSLYRSIVGALQYLTITRPDLSYAVNSVCQHMHAPKVGHMQLVKRILRYVRGTFTFGLHLLHDSTLDLYAFSDADWAGCPLTRRSMTGYGVSLGSNLISWAAKKQPTVSRSSAEAEYRAMAVATAEVTWISFILRDLGIPLPTAATLFCDNISALYMSINLVFHARSKYIEIDYHFIHEKVAQGDLITKFVRTSHQLADVFTKPLPRDRFQTLRSKLGVLSPSLLNLRGSKEEESQQYTKGKNNRATNLEIIHS
;
A
#
# COMPACT_ATOMS: atom_id res chain seq x y z
N MET A 1 -11.00 19.30 -24.71
CA MET A 1 -10.81 17.99 -25.35
C MET A 1 -11.77 17.81 -26.53
N PHE A 2 -13.07 17.99 -26.38
CA PHE A 2 -14.04 17.76 -27.48
C PHE A 2 -13.77 18.64 -28.71
N HIS A 3 -13.55 19.93 -28.52
CA HIS A 3 -13.28 20.87 -29.60
C HIS A 3 -11.97 20.55 -30.36
N SER A 4 -10.92 20.20 -29.63
CA SER A 4 -9.60 19.89 -30.21
C SER A 4 -9.44 18.45 -30.65
N LYS A 5 -10.46 17.56 -30.44
CA LYS A 5 -10.45 16.12 -30.72
C LYS A 5 -9.20 15.37 -30.19
N VAL A 6 -8.57 15.90 -29.16
CA VAL A 6 -7.40 15.27 -28.52
C VAL A 6 -7.81 13.94 -27.90
N SER A 7 -6.90 12.93 -27.98
CA SER A 7 -7.12 11.59 -27.43
C SER A 7 -7.59 11.61 -25.99
N LYS A 8 -8.53 10.73 -25.64
CA LYS A 8 -9.06 10.58 -24.27
C LYS A 8 -7.96 10.28 -23.26
N ASN A 9 -6.88 9.65 -23.65
CA ASN A 9 -5.74 9.33 -22.77
C ASN A 9 -5.05 10.57 -22.19
N LEU A 10 -5.28 11.77 -22.75
CA LEU A 10 -4.74 13.05 -22.25
C LEU A 10 -5.71 13.78 -21.31
N TRP A 11 -6.70 13.09 -20.76
CA TRP A 11 -7.69 13.70 -19.86
C TRP A 11 -7.07 14.30 -18.59
N ILE A 12 -5.99 13.69 -18.06
CA ILE A 12 -5.26 14.19 -16.90
C ILE A 12 -4.62 15.54 -17.21
N ASP A 13 -3.97 15.68 -18.38
CA ASP A 13 -3.37 16.93 -18.83
C ASP A 13 -4.42 18.03 -19.05
N ALA A 14 -5.59 17.63 -19.60
CA ALA A 14 -6.72 18.54 -19.78
C ALA A 14 -7.29 19.01 -18.44
N PHE A 15 -7.42 18.12 -17.47
CA PHE A 15 -7.88 18.44 -16.12
C PHE A 15 -6.93 19.41 -15.40
N HIS A 16 -5.63 19.12 -15.41
CA HIS A 16 -4.63 20.04 -14.84
C HIS A 16 -4.64 21.41 -15.50
N THR A 17 -4.86 21.46 -16.82
CA THR A 17 -4.98 22.72 -17.53
C THR A 17 -6.25 23.48 -17.12
N ALA A 18 -7.37 22.77 -16.97
CA ALA A 18 -8.63 23.38 -16.50
C ALA A 18 -8.47 23.96 -15.08
N VAL A 19 -7.86 23.23 -14.15
CA VAL A 19 -7.57 23.72 -12.79
C VAL A 19 -6.66 24.95 -12.82
N PHE A 20 -5.64 24.96 -13.67
CA PHE A 20 -4.76 26.10 -13.85
C PHE A 20 -5.52 27.36 -14.32
N LEU A 21 -6.47 27.20 -15.24
CA LEU A 21 -7.31 28.28 -15.76
C LEU A 21 -8.35 28.76 -14.75
N ILE A 22 -9.05 27.84 -14.08
CA ILE A 22 -10.07 28.16 -13.04
C ILE A 22 -9.46 28.99 -11.93
N ASN A 23 -8.27 28.64 -11.45
CA ASN A 23 -7.60 29.40 -10.40
C ASN A 23 -7.21 30.84 -10.82
N ARG A 24 -7.21 31.17 -12.12
CA ARG A 24 -6.90 32.50 -12.68
C ARG A 24 -8.12 33.23 -13.20
N HIS A 25 -9.30 32.60 -13.13
CA HIS A 25 -10.55 33.21 -13.57
C HIS A 25 -11.23 33.93 -12.40
N PRO A 26 -11.72 35.18 -12.58
CA PRO A 26 -12.52 35.86 -11.58
C PRO A 26 -13.81 35.11 -11.28
N THR A 27 -14.19 35.05 -10.00
CA THR A 27 -15.41 34.34 -9.60
C THR A 27 -16.29 35.19 -8.71
N PRO A 28 -17.63 35.16 -8.91
CA PRO A 28 -18.57 35.91 -8.06
C PRO A 28 -18.50 35.52 -6.58
N LEU A 29 -18.12 34.26 -6.28
CA LEU A 29 -17.92 33.75 -4.92
C LEU A 29 -16.80 34.48 -4.15
N LEU A 30 -15.87 35.09 -4.85
CA LEU A 30 -14.75 35.85 -4.30
C LEU A 30 -14.85 37.35 -4.66
N ASN A 31 -16.05 37.88 -4.78
CA ASN A 31 -16.31 39.28 -5.17
C ASN A 31 -15.60 39.68 -6.47
N MET A 32 -15.61 38.78 -7.49
CA MET A 32 -14.94 38.98 -8.78
C MET A 32 -13.40 39.00 -8.70
N GLU A 33 -12.82 38.61 -7.59
CA GLU A 33 -11.38 38.35 -7.49
C GLU A 33 -11.04 36.93 -7.97
N THR A 34 -9.76 36.72 -8.33
CA THR A 34 -9.29 35.39 -8.72
C THR A 34 -8.73 34.63 -7.51
N PRO A 35 -8.90 33.28 -7.41
CA PRO A 35 -8.23 32.49 -6.36
C PRO A 35 -6.72 32.72 -6.33
N PHE A 36 -6.11 32.88 -7.50
CA PHE A 36 -4.67 33.17 -7.63
C PHE A 36 -4.25 34.46 -6.94
N LYS A 37 -5.05 35.55 -7.10
CA LYS A 37 -4.77 36.84 -6.47
C LYS A 37 -4.89 36.75 -4.96
N LEU A 38 -5.92 36.07 -4.45
CA LEU A 38 -6.10 35.88 -3.01
C LEU A 38 -4.95 35.08 -2.37
N LEU A 39 -4.45 34.07 -3.08
CA LEU A 39 -3.38 33.21 -2.55
C LEU A 39 -2.00 33.89 -2.63
N HIS A 40 -1.72 34.63 -3.73
CA HIS A 40 -0.38 35.13 -4.01
C HIS A 40 -0.23 36.64 -3.88
N GLY A 41 -1.32 37.38 -3.58
CA GLY A 41 -1.34 38.86 -3.48
C GLY A 41 -1.02 39.58 -4.79
N LYS A 42 -1.09 38.91 -5.94
CA LYS A 42 -0.75 39.45 -7.27
C LYS A 42 -1.78 39.02 -8.29
N ASP A 43 -2.10 39.91 -9.23
CA ASP A 43 -2.97 39.56 -10.34
C ASP A 43 -2.33 38.52 -11.25
N PRO A 44 -3.10 37.55 -11.78
CA PRO A 44 -2.59 36.54 -12.69
C PRO A 44 -2.18 37.14 -14.05
N ASP A 45 -1.09 36.61 -14.62
CA ASP A 45 -0.67 36.95 -15.97
C ASP A 45 -1.49 36.15 -17.00
N TYR A 46 -2.40 36.84 -17.68
CA TYR A 46 -3.25 36.26 -18.71
C TYR A 46 -2.53 36.09 -20.06
N SER A 47 -1.42 36.80 -20.31
CA SER A 47 -0.67 36.72 -21.56
C SER A 47 -0.09 35.34 -21.84
N SER A 48 0.07 34.53 -20.78
CA SER A 48 0.60 33.19 -20.83
C SER A 48 -0.47 32.12 -21.11
N LEU A 49 -1.77 32.46 -21.12
CA LEU A 49 -2.85 31.49 -21.34
C LEU A 49 -2.93 31.07 -22.81
N ARG A 50 -3.15 29.77 -23.04
CA ARG A 50 -3.21 29.17 -24.38
C ARG A 50 -4.32 28.11 -24.46
N THR A 51 -4.85 27.90 -25.66
CA THR A 51 -5.94 26.96 -25.93
C THR A 51 -5.43 25.51 -25.94
N PHE A 52 -5.98 24.66 -25.09
CA PHE A 52 -5.60 23.25 -24.99
C PHE A 52 -5.84 22.50 -26.30
N GLY A 53 -4.84 21.74 -26.73
CA GLY A 53 -4.90 20.93 -27.95
C GLY A 53 -4.54 21.68 -29.24
N CYS A 54 -4.22 22.97 -29.17
CA CYS A 54 -3.75 23.72 -30.36
C CYS A 54 -2.36 23.30 -30.77
N GLN A 55 -2.01 23.61 -32.02
CA GLN A 55 -0.67 23.40 -32.54
C GLN A 55 0.34 24.34 -31.87
N CYS A 56 1.51 23.81 -31.54
CA CYS A 56 2.57 24.59 -30.92
C CYS A 56 3.97 24.13 -31.38
N PHE A 57 4.91 25.06 -31.37
CA PHE A 57 6.28 24.88 -31.82
C PHE A 57 7.26 25.22 -30.70
N PRO A 58 7.64 24.25 -29.84
CA PRO A 58 8.58 24.45 -28.74
C PRO A 58 10.01 24.64 -29.26
N TYR A 59 10.79 25.50 -28.60
CA TYR A 59 12.20 25.63 -28.84
C TYR A 59 12.97 24.47 -28.22
N LEU A 60 13.55 23.59 -29.06
CA LEU A 60 14.08 22.27 -28.66
C LEU A 60 15.62 22.19 -28.61
N ARG A 61 16.33 23.28 -28.73
CA ARG A 61 17.82 23.28 -28.77
C ARG A 61 18.45 22.59 -27.54
N ALA A 62 17.81 22.69 -26.39
CA ALA A 62 18.24 22.00 -25.16
C ALA A 62 18.06 20.47 -25.18
N TYR A 63 17.24 19.95 -26.10
CA TYR A 63 16.93 18.52 -26.26
C TYR A 63 17.67 17.89 -27.43
N GLY A 64 18.38 18.69 -28.25
CA GLY A 64 19.12 18.21 -29.42
C GLY A 64 20.53 17.74 -29.05
N ASN A 65 20.92 16.55 -29.56
CA ASN A 65 22.24 15.97 -29.31
C ASN A 65 23.36 16.57 -30.19
N ASN A 66 23.01 17.33 -31.24
CA ASN A 66 23.98 17.94 -32.17
C ASN A 66 23.45 19.28 -32.72
N LYS A 67 24.35 20.02 -33.41
CA LYS A 67 24.04 21.34 -33.99
C LYS A 67 23.06 21.29 -35.15
N PHE A 68 22.83 20.12 -35.75
CA PHE A 68 21.94 19.91 -36.91
C PHE A 68 20.55 19.42 -36.52
N SER A 69 20.31 19.13 -35.21
CA SER A 69 18.99 18.75 -34.73
C SER A 69 17.98 19.87 -34.98
N PRO A 70 16.71 19.52 -35.30
CA PRO A 70 15.65 20.51 -35.53
C PRO A 70 15.53 21.46 -34.34
N LYS A 71 15.46 22.76 -34.59
CA LYS A 71 15.28 23.76 -33.52
C LYS A 71 13.89 23.75 -32.93
N SER A 72 12.89 23.24 -33.66
CA SER A 72 11.48 23.13 -33.28
C SER A 72 10.82 21.99 -34.05
N LEU A 73 9.77 21.42 -33.49
CA LEU A 73 8.92 20.40 -34.10
C LEU A 73 7.46 20.79 -33.93
N PRO A 74 6.56 20.42 -34.87
CA PRO A 74 5.13 20.65 -34.72
C PRO A 74 4.59 19.73 -33.62
N CYS A 75 4.21 20.32 -32.49
CA CYS A 75 3.68 19.65 -31.30
C CYS A 75 2.25 20.08 -31.05
N VAL A 76 1.61 19.40 -30.11
CA VAL A 76 0.27 19.74 -29.58
C VAL A 76 0.43 20.25 -28.16
N PHE A 77 -0.19 21.37 -27.85
CA PHE A 77 -0.17 21.92 -26.51
C PHE A 77 -1.08 21.11 -25.58
N ILE A 78 -0.50 20.56 -24.51
CA ILE A 78 -1.18 19.72 -23.54
C ILE A 78 -1.12 20.28 -22.11
N GLY A 79 -0.86 21.58 -21.96
CA GLY A 79 -0.97 22.26 -20.65
C GLY A 79 0.33 22.87 -20.14
N TYR A 80 0.28 23.24 -18.86
CA TYR A 80 1.34 23.94 -18.14
C TYR A 80 2.11 22.94 -17.26
N SER A 81 3.44 23.11 -17.18
CA SER A 81 4.24 22.28 -16.27
C SER A 81 4.08 22.73 -14.84
N GLN A 82 3.80 21.82 -13.94
CA GLN A 82 3.68 22.07 -12.49
C GLN A 82 5.05 22.27 -11.83
N ILE A 83 6.10 21.63 -12.40
CA ILE A 83 7.44 21.60 -11.80
C ILE A 83 8.36 22.68 -12.38
N HIS A 84 8.16 23.04 -13.64
CA HIS A 84 9.02 23.98 -14.35
C HIS A 84 8.19 25.11 -14.97
N LYS A 85 8.69 26.33 -14.93
CA LYS A 85 8.05 27.44 -15.67
C LYS A 85 8.15 27.14 -17.19
N GLY A 86 7.02 26.72 -17.81
CA GLY A 86 6.96 26.38 -19.22
C GLY A 86 5.71 25.61 -19.63
N TYR A 87 5.59 25.41 -20.95
CA TYR A 87 4.46 24.75 -21.60
C TYR A 87 4.80 23.31 -21.89
N ARG A 88 3.83 22.41 -21.76
CA ARG A 88 3.95 20.98 -22.10
C ARG A 88 3.48 20.79 -23.54
N CYS A 89 4.38 20.32 -24.39
CA CYS A 89 4.19 20.17 -25.84
C CYS A 89 4.37 18.69 -26.22
N LEU A 90 3.31 18.03 -26.66
CA LEU A 90 3.33 16.63 -27.10
C LEU A 90 3.70 16.58 -28.58
N TYR A 91 4.69 15.77 -28.92
CA TYR A 91 5.05 15.45 -30.31
C TYR A 91 4.35 14.15 -30.72
N PRO A 92 3.26 14.20 -31.53
CA PRO A 92 2.40 13.05 -31.80
C PRO A 92 3.12 11.84 -32.41
N PRO A 93 4.11 12.00 -33.35
CA PRO A 93 4.73 10.84 -33.98
C PRO A 93 5.49 9.90 -33.03
N THR A 94 5.97 10.41 -31.90
CA THR A 94 6.74 9.61 -30.93
C THR A 94 6.13 9.55 -29.54
N GLY A 95 5.00 10.25 -29.30
CA GLY A 95 4.40 10.37 -27.96
C GLY A 95 5.25 11.14 -26.95
N ARG A 96 6.37 11.75 -27.37
CA ARG A 96 7.30 12.45 -26.47
C ARG A 96 6.75 13.81 -26.06
N VAL A 97 6.79 14.11 -24.76
CA VAL A 97 6.41 15.41 -24.22
C VAL A 97 7.66 16.26 -23.97
N TYR A 98 7.69 17.46 -24.55
CA TYR A 98 8.71 18.46 -24.32
C TYR A 98 8.17 19.56 -23.40
N ILE A 99 9.02 20.07 -22.51
CA ILE A 99 8.73 21.25 -21.68
C ILE A 99 9.61 22.40 -22.14
N SER A 100 9.00 23.48 -22.65
CA SER A 100 9.74 24.63 -23.15
C SER A 100 9.08 25.95 -22.67
N ARG A 101 9.92 26.94 -22.37
CA ARG A 101 9.45 28.29 -22.02
C ARG A 101 9.16 29.12 -23.28
N HIS A 102 9.91 28.85 -24.35
CA HIS A 102 9.82 29.52 -25.62
C HIS A 102 9.07 28.65 -26.60
N VAL A 103 7.78 28.96 -26.79
CA VAL A 103 6.89 28.21 -27.65
C VAL A 103 6.11 29.19 -28.50
N VAL A 104 6.07 28.95 -29.79
CA VAL A 104 5.19 29.64 -30.73
C VAL A 104 3.91 28.85 -30.85
N PHE A 105 2.74 29.51 -30.71
CA PHE A 105 1.43 28.85 -30.76
C PHE A 105 0.67 29.26 -32.03
N ASN A 106 -0.04 28.30 -32.60
CA ASN A 106 -1.04 28.49 -33.61
C ASN A 106 -2.39 27.97 -33.07
N GLU A 107 -3.12 28.84 -32.39
CA GLU A 107 -4.37 28.51 -31.71
C GLU A 107 -5.55 28.25 -32.67
N ASN A 108 -5.38 28.55 -33.96
CA ASN A 108 -6.38 28.29 -34.98
C ASN A 108 -6.24 26.89 -35.60
N GLN A 109 -5.18 26.15 -35.27
CA GLN A 109 -4.96 24.80 -35.79
C GLN A 109 -4.98 23.76 -34.67
N TYR A 110 -5.74 22.69 -34.91
CA TYR A 110 -5.89 21.56 -34.02
C TYR A 110 -5.47 20.29 -34.72
N PRO A 111 -4.23 19.80 -34.53
CA PRO A 111 -3.69 18.66 -35.29
C PRO A 111 -4.49 17.38 -35.16
N TYR A 112 -5.20 17.17 -34.06
CA TYR A 112 -6.07 16.01 -33.87
C TYR A 112 -7.48 16.19 -34.48
N ALA A 113 -7.93 17.41 -34.68
CA ALA A 113 -9.20 17.68 -35.35
C ALA A 113 -9.07 17.63 -36.89
N ASN A 114 -7.93 18.11 -37.42
CA ASN A 114 -7.61 18.15 -38.83
C ASN A 114 -6.21 17.56 -39.05
N PRO A 115 -6.10 16.20 -39.08
CA PRO A 115 -4.78 15.58 -39.28
C PRO A 115 -4.28 15.93 -40.72
N PRO A 116 -3.02 16.38 -40.86
CA PRO A 116 -2.42 16.52 -42.16
C PRO A 116 -2.40 15.16 -42.86
N SER A 117 -2.62 15.15 -44.16
CA SER A 117 -2.80 13.94 -45.03
C SER A 117 -1.68 12.89 -44.91
N SER A 118 -0.56 13.19 -44.30
CA SER A 118 0.57 12.29 -44.05
C SER A 118 0.51 11.53 -42.68
N VAL A 119 -0.53 11.76 -41.87
CA VAL A 119 -0.65 11.13 -40.51
C VAL A 119 -1.81 10.11 -40.48
N ALA A 120 -2.50 9.88 -41.59
CA ALA A 120 -3.68 8.99 -41.67
C ALA A 120 -3.36 7.49 -41.42
N ASN A 121 -2.10 7.07 -41.24
CA ASN A 121 -1.71 5.67 -41.04
C ASN A 121 -1.28 5.30 -39.61
N PHE A 122 -1.67 6.08 -38.60
CA PHE A 122 -1.42 5.74 -37.17
C PHE A 122 -2.71 5.48 -36.38
N GLN A 123 -3.66 4.80 -36.97
CA GLN A 123 -4.72 4.07 -36.25
C GLN A 123 -4.31 2.60 -36.15
N GLY A 124 -3.23 2.34 -35.46
CA GLY A 124 -2.93 1.03 -34.91
C GLY A 124 -3.28 1.08 -33.41
N GLU A 125 -4.39 0.46 -33.07
CA GLU A 125 -4.69 0.09 -31.68
C GLU A 125 -3.54 -0.76 -31.15
N GLN A 126 -2.59 -0.17 -30.46
CA GLN A 126 -1.74 -0.88 -29.52
C GLN A 126 -2.26 -0.58 -28.12
N ASP A 127 -3.01 -1.54 -27.60
CA ASP A 127 -3.28 -1.76 -26.20
C ASP A 127 -1.99 -1.54 -25.39
N LEU A 128 -1.80 -0.33 -24.89
CA LEU A 128 -0.88 -0.05 -23.81
C LEU A 128 -1.52 -0.56 -22.53
N SER A 129 -1.21 -1.81 -22.26
CA SER A 129 -1.63 -2.63 -21.16
C SER A 129 -1.54 -1.89 -19.81
N MET A 130 -2.45 -2.26 -18.92
CA MET A 130 -2.63 -1.90 -17.52
C MET A 130 -1.36 -1.85 -16.62
N THR A 131 -0.18 -2.14 -17.14
CA THR A 131 1.08 -2.13 -16.39
C THR A 131 1.60 -0.74 -16.07
N THR A 132 1.29 0.27 -16.88
CA THR A 132 1.68 1.68 -16.62
C THR A 132 0.82 2.31 -15.52
N PHE A 133 -0.37 1.79 -15.29
CA PHE A 133 -1.30 2.29 -14.27
C PHE A 133 -0.90 1.85 -12.86
N LEU A 134 -0.29 0.67 -12.72
CA LEU A 134 0.18 0.15 -11.43
C LEU A 134 1.48 0.81 -10.96
N GLU A 135 2.36 1.23 -11.87
CA GLU A 135 3.55 2.00 -11.49
C GLU A 135 3.21 3.43 -11.04
N TRP A 136 2.11 3.99 -11.55
CA TRP A 136 1.67 5.35 -11.21
C TRP A 136 0.89 5.40 -9.89
N SER A 137 0.09 4.38 -9.59
CA SER A 137 -0.68 4.30 -8.33
C SER A 137 0.19 4.09 -7.09
N THR A 138 1.41 3.57 -7.24
CA THR A 138 2.37 3.41 -6.14
C THR A 138 3.25 4.64 -5.91
N SER A 139 3.26 5.59 -6.85
CA SER A 139 4.12 6.79 -6.78
C SER A 139 3.40 8.06 -6.29
N ASN A 140 2.07 8.09 -6.24
CA ASN A 140 1.29 9.31 -6.00
C ASN A 140 0.39 9.28 -4.75
N HIS A 141 0.73 8.49 -3.74
CA HIS A 141 -0.02 8.52 -2.47
C HIS A 141 0.40 9.62 -1.49
N TYR A 142 1.18 10.61 -1.95
CA TYR A 142 1.51 11.78 -1.14
C TYR A 142 1.44 13.05 -1.98
N ALA A 143 0.23 13.53 -2.23
CA ALA A 143 -0.03 14.92 -2.53
C ALA A 143 -1.51 15.22 -2.27
N GLU A 144 -1.72 15.95 -1.19
CA GLU A 144 -2.82 16.86 -0.91
C GLU A 144 -4.26 16.34 -1.00
N SER A 145 -4.81 15.95 0.16
CA SER A 145 -6.22 16.10 0.44
C SER A 145 -6.53 17.55 0.82
N THR A 146 -6.74 18.41 -0.15
CA THR A 146 -7.59 19.56 0.04
C THR A 146 -8.97 19.21 -0.52
N SER A 147 -9.89 19.03 0.40
CA SER A 147 -11.32 18.92 0.15
C SER A 147 -11.83 20.13 -0.61
N SER A 148 -12.29 19.94 -1.83
CA SER A 148 -13.30 20.78 -2.44
C SER A 148 -14.26 19.91 -3.23
N LEU A 149 -15.43 19.71 -2.66
CA LEU A 149 -16.61 19.14 -3.32
C LEU A 149 -16.98 20.00 -4.52
N PRO A 150 -17.30 19.41 -5.67
CA PRO A 150 -17.95 20.15 -6.74
C PRO A 150 -19.42 20.31 -6.39
N ILE A 151 -19.86 21.59 -6.25
CA ILE A 151 -21.25 21.96 -6.21
C ILE A 151 -21.80 21.83 -7.63
N THR A 152 -22.63 20.84 -7.87
CA THR A 152 -23.54 20.84 -9.01
C THR A 152 -24.75 21.68 -8.64
N ALA A 153 -24.88 22.80 -9.34
CA ALA A 153 -26.10 23.60 -9.34
C ALA A 153 -27.18 22.86 -10.14
N SER A 154 -28.27 22.52 -9.50
CA SER A 154 -29.59 22.49 -10.12
C SER A 154 -30.70 22.32 -9.09
N SER A 155 -31.66 23.21 -9.23
CA SER A 155 -33.06 23.24 -8.79
C SER A 155 -33.36 23.73 -7.39
N ILE A 156 -33.78 24.95 -7.41
CA ILE A 156 -34.62 25.71 -6.46
C ILE A 156 -35.97 25.04 -6.36
N PHE A 157 -36.43 24.71 -5.13
CA PHE A 157 -37.80 24.87 -4.70
C PHE A 157 -37.83 25.10 -3.19
N PRO A 158 -38.67 26.05 -2.70
CA PRO A 158 -38.70 26.48 -1.32
C PRO A 158 -39.60 25.60 -0.46
N CYS A 159 -39.17 25.25 0.72
CA CYS A 159 -40.09 24.74 1.73
C CYS A 159 -39.98 25.60 2.99
N SER A 160 -41.10 26.14 3.34
CA SER A 160 -41.47 27.04 4.39
C SER A 160 -41.16 26.52 5.80
N ILE A 161 -40.60 27.43 6.59
CA ILE A 161 -40.40 27.33 8.04
C ILE A 161 -41.72 27.76 8.75
N PRO A 162 -42.20 27.06 9.76
CA PRO A 162 -43.08 27.62 10.77
C PRO A 162 -42.28 28.06 12.02
N PRO A 163 -42.77 29.06 12.76
CA PRO A 163 -41.96 29.87 13.69
C PRO A 163 -41.95 29.33 15.12
N SER A 164 -40.84 29.63 15.75
CA SER A 164 -40.50 29.89 17.16
C SER A 164 -41.57 29.72 18.24
N SER A 165 -41.20 29.05 19.30
CA SER A 165 -41.63 29.32 20.64
C SER A 165 -40.44 29.57 21.57
N THR A 166 -40.33 30.77 22.03
CA THR A 166 -39.53 31.34 23.10
C THR A 166 -39.78 30.59 24.44
N LEU A 167 -38.70 30.29 25.13
CA LEU A 167 -38.69 30.14 26.56
C LEU A 167 -37.42 30.73 27.15
N GLU A 168 -37.68 31.69 28.03
CA GLU A 168 -36.81 32.59 28.75
C GLU A 168 -35.93 31.85 29.77
N MET A 169 -34.71 32.39 29.93
CA MET A 169 -33.82 32.15 31.06
C MET A 169 -34.28 32.88 32.30
N PRO A 170 -33.95 32.41 33.49
CA PRO A 170 -33.74 33.32 34.61
C PRO A 170 -32.27 33.43 34.99
N LEU A 171 -31.87 34.71 35.05
CA LEU A 171 -30.69 35.21 35.69
C LEU A 171 -30.73 34.99 37.19
N ALA A 172 -29.64 34.63 37.84
CA ALA A 172 -29.36 34.81 39.24
C ALA A 172 -28.08 35.58 39.42
N GLN A 173 -28.21 36.69 40.11
CA GLN A 173 -27.24 37.74 40.42
C GLN A 173 -26.27 37.30 41.53
N VAL A 174 -25.01 37.52 41.26
CA VAL A 174 -23.96 38.27 42.00
C VAL A 174 -24.23 38.68 43.42
N ASN A 175 -23.31 38.35 44.33
CA ASN A 175 -22.92 39.24 45.43
C ASN A 175 -21.37 39.26 45.59
N THR A 176 -20.89 40.48 45.45
CA THR A 176 -19.59 41.05 45.74
C THR A 176 -19.30 41.06 47.26
N SER A 177 -18.07 40.79 47.66
CA SER A 177 -17.42 41.51 48.77
C SER A 177 -15.91 41.52 48.58
N THR A 178 -15.46 42.74 48.50
CA THR A 178 -14.16 43.38 48.65
C THR A 178 -13.34 42.87 49.84
N ASN A 179 -12.03 42.69 49.65
CA ASN A 179 -11.06 43.51 50.37
C ASN A 179 -9.63 43.39 49.80
N ALA A 180 -9.03 44.54 49.73
CA ALA A 180 -7.75 45.02 49.31
C ALA A 180 -6.61 44.64 50.25
N ASN A 181 -5.41 44.56 49.68
CA ASN A 181 -4.21 45.36 50.01
C ASN A 181 -3.01 44.78 49.28
N SER A 182 -2.48 45.55 48.32
CA SER A 182 -1.25 46.39 48.34
C SER A 182 0.04 45.57 48.55
N SER A 183 0.95 45.53 47.58
CA SER A 183 1.93 46.57 47.28
C SER A 183 2.94 46.08 46.22
N GLU A 184 3.07 46.86 45.17
CA GLU A 184 4.35 47.08 44.45
C GLU A 184 5.24 47.98 45.26
N PRO A 185 6.59 48.07 45.00
CA PRO A 185 7.12 48.61 43.75
C PRO A 185 8.51 48.04 43.31
N ARG A 186 8.82 48.31 42.04
CA ARG A 186 10.17 48.50 41.44
C ARG A 186 10.97 49.58 42.15
N PRO A 187 12.28 49.96 41.82
CA PRO A 187 13.13 49.63 40.67
C PRO A 187 14.68 49.59 40.95
N LEU A 188 15.46 49.32 39.86
CA LEU A 188 16.77 49.90 39.44
C LEU A 188 18.02 49.66 40.30
N VAL A 189 19.14 49.28 39.65
CA VAL A 189 20.35 50.07 39.25
C VAL A 189 21.51 49.10 39.04
N GLU A 190 22.04 48.96 37.80
CA GLU A 190 23.29 49.42 37.19
C GLU A 190 24.63 48.99 37.85
N GLU A 191 25.52 48.62 36.87
CA GLU A 191 26.98 48.79 36.75
C GLU A 191 27.85 47.78 37.50
N SER A 192 28.83 47.15 36.85
CA SER A 192 30.00 47.68 36.16
C SER A 192 30.85 46.57 35.48
N SER A 193 31.26 46.88 34.30
CA SER A 193 32.48 46.60 33.56
C SER A 193 33.68 45.97 34.31
N THR A 194 34.34 44.97 33.59
CA THR A 194 35.79 45.02 33.37
C THR A 194 36.16 44.23 32.14
N GLU A 195 36.83 44.92 31.23
CA GLU A 195 37.61 44.45 30.07
C GLU A 195 38.80 43.60 30.47
N ALA A 196 39.18 42.65 29.65
CA ALA A 196 40.59 42.36 29.30
C ALA A 196 40.74 41.49 28.06
N HIS A 197 41.17 42.13 27.00
CA HIS A 197 42.23 41.86 26.00
C HIS A 197 42.47 40.41 25.55
N VAL A 198 42.13 40.15 24.28
CA VAL A 198 43.04 40.05 23.10
C VAL A 198 44.09 38.97 23.17
N LEU A 199 44.02 38.05 22.20
CA LEU A 199 45.13 37.63 21.30
C LEU A 199 44.60 36.61 20.28
N GLU A 200 44.42 37.10 19.03
CA GLU A 200 44.58 36.25 17.83
C GLU A 200 46.11 35.92 17.66
N PRO A 201 46.44 34.86 16.96
CA PRO A 201 47.21 35.10 15.76
C PRO A 201 46.77 34.36 14.50
N ASN A 202 46.84 35.09 13.41
CA ASN A 202 46.73 34.75 12.02
C ASN A 202 47.82 33.80 11.51
N PRO A 203 47.68 33.26 10.26
CA PRO A 203 48.36 32.07 9.75
C PRO A 203 49.67 32.37 9.05
N PRO A 204 50.44 31.35 8.64
CA PRO A 204 51.41 31.52 7.58
C PRO A 204 50.99 30.81 6.30
N SER A 205 50.86 31.58 5.24
CA SER A 205 51.08 31.23 3.85
C SER A 205 52.47 30.74 3.59
N LEU A 206 52.64 29.76 2.69
CA LEU A 206 53.75 29.69 1.70
C LEU A 206 53.49 28.49 0.77
N SER A 207 53.24 28.81 -0.53
CA SER A 207 53.63 27.99 -1.66
C SER A 207 55.12 28.22 -1.93
N PRO A 208 55.88 27.34 -2.58
CA PRO A 208 55.93 27.40 -4.02
C PRO A 208 56.13 26.05 -4.77
N SER A 209 55.59 26.04 -5.96
CA SER A 209 56.18 25.77 -7.31
C SER A 209 57.02 24.52 -7.56
N VAL A 210 56.60 23.82 -8.61
CA VAL A 210 57.31 23.30 -9.79
C VAL A 210 58.21 22.07 -9.61
N GLN A 211 57.83 20.96 -10.23
CA GLN A 211 58.42 20.50 -11.48
C GLN A 211 57.76 19.22 -12.01
N SER A 212 57.52 19.29 -13.30
CA SER A 212 57.25 18.24 -14.26
C SER A 212 58.35 17.20 -14.32
N ASP A 213 57.98 15.91 -14.46
CA ASP A 213 58.75 15.03 -15.32
C ASP A 213 57.84 14.07 -16.06
N SER A 214 57.81 14.24 -17.33
CA SER A 214 57.24 13.41 -18.38
C SER A 214 58.23 12.26 -18.67
N ILE A 215 57.73 11.03 -18.68
CA ILE A 215 58.33 9.98 -19.51
C ILE A 215 57.19 9.29 -20.23
N GLY A 216 57.10 9.57 -21.50
CA GLY A 216 56.37 8.83 -22.50
C GLY A 216 57.19 7.69 -23.02
N LEU A 217 56.52 6.73 -23.58
CA LEU A 217 56.92 5.80 -24.65
C LEU A 217 55.60 5.10 -25.02
N ASP A 218 54.95 5.43 -25.99
CA ASP A 218 55.00 5.26 -27.44
C ASP A 218 54.98 3.80 -27.93
N VAL A 219 54.02 3.60 -28.85
CA VAL A 219 54.03 2.79 -30.08
C VAL A 219 53.71 1.30 -29.89
N SER A 220 52.76 0.69 -30.54
CA SER A 220 52.27 0.70 -31.93
C SER A 220 51.19 -0.38 -32.03
N SER A 221 50.07 -0.15 -32.60
CA SER A 221 49.62 -0.41 -34.00
C SER A 221 49.67 -1.86 -34.49
N SER A 222 48.57 -2.17 -35.12
CA SER A 222 48.23 -3.17 -36.14
C SER A 222 47.74 -4.51 -35.63
N SER A 223 46.74 -5.15 -36.17
CA SER A 223 46.09 -5.09 -37.49
C SER A 223 44.88 -6.00 -37.53
N MET A 224 43.86 -5.54 -38.15
CA MET A 224 43.08 -6.15 -39.27
C MET A 224 42.70 -7.64 -39.28
N ARG A 225 41.38 -7.78 -39.31
CA ARG A 225 40.59 -8.60 -40.27
C ARG A 225 40.76 -10.09 -40.29
N ARG A 226 39.60 -10.81 -40.05
CA ARG A 226 38.95 -11.52 -41.16
C ARG A 226 37.57 -12.06 -40.77
N CYS A 227 36.59 -11.66 -41.56
CA CYS A 227 35.32 -12.36 -41.77
C CYS A 227 35.55 -13.70 -42.46
N VAL A 228 34.85 -14.74 -42.01
CA VAL A 228 34.52 -15.87 -42.90
C VAL A 228 33.03 -16.23 -42.69
N LYS A 229 32.26 -15.99 -43.76
CA LYS A 229 30.95 -16.60 -44.02
C LYS A 229 31.21 -17.99 -44.61
N LEU A 230 30.38 -18.99 -44.19
CA LEU A 230 30.06 -20.14 -45.03
C LEU A 230 28.70 -20.73 -44.52
N LYS A 231 27.87 -20.74 -45.29
CA LYS A 231 26.73 -21.25 -46.06
C LYS A 231 26.49 -22.77 -45.88
N ASN A 232 25.20 -23.05 -45.59
CA ASN A 232 24.31 -24.10 -46.18
C ASN A 232 24.86 -25.49 -46.51
N ARG A 233 24.12 -26.50 -45.93
CA ARG A 233 23.46 -27.52 -46.79
C ARG A 233 22.73 -28.56 -45.93
N CYS A 234 21.43 -28.71 -46.20
CA CYS A 234 20.72 -30.00 -45.98
C CYS A 234 21.14 -30.98 -47.10
N PRO A 235 20.94 -32.24 -46.86
CA PRO A 235 20.14 -33.02 -47.77
C PRO A 235 19.12 -33.97 -47.10
N SER A 236 18.13 -34.25 -47.88
CA SER A 236 16.95 -35.06 -47.75
C SER A 236 17.18 -36.55 -48.03
N SER A 237 16.15 -37.36 -47.63
CA SER A 237 15.71 -38.67 -48.14
C SER A 237 16.46 -39.89 -47.67
N THR A 238 15.84 -41.01 -47.31
CA THR A 238 14.76 -41.82 -47.86
C THR A 238 14.36 -42.98 -46.92
N ALA A 239 13.09 -43.22 -46.87
CA ALA A 239 12.29 -44.46 -46.74
C ALA A 239 12.91 -45.80 -46.32
N SER A 240 12.30 -46.53 -45.37
CA SER A 240 11.39 -47.66 -45.57
C SER A 240 11.30 -48.55 -44.34
N SER A 241 10.10 -48.72 -43.87
CA SER A 241 9.28 -49.93 -43.68
C SER A 241 9.55 -50.86 -42.47
N LEU A 242 8.43 -51.13 -41.83
CA LEU A 242 7.86 -52.36 -41.26
C LEU A 242 8.07 -52.66 -39.78
N LEU A 243 6.91 -52.74 -39.16
CA LEU A 243 6.35 -53.61 -38.12
C LEU A 243 6.03 -52.99 -36.77
N ASP A 244 4.70 -52.84 -36.56
CA ASP A 244 3.97 -52.77 -35.27
C ASP A 244 3.93 -54.20 -34.63
N PRO A 245 3.70 -54.41 -33.33
CA PRO A 245 2.77 -53.72 -32.47
C PRO A 245 3.19 -53.52 -30.99
N GLY A 246 2.68 -52.51 -30.36
CA GLY A 246 2.76 -52.39 -28.90
C GLY A 246 2.04 -51.12 -28.42
N ARG A 247 0.81 -51.24 -27.90
CA ARG A 247 0.03 -50.19 -27.28
C ARG A 247 0.85 -49.43 -26.22
N HIS A 248 1.39 -48.30 -26.59
CA HIS A 248 1.86 -47.29 -25.66
C HIS A 248 0.83 -46.14 -25.57
N LEU A 249 0.29 -45.95 -24.39
CA LEU A 249 -0.52 -44.75 -24.01
C LEU A 249 0.27 -43.50 -24.33
N SER A 250 -0.18 -42.76 -25.34
CA SER A 250 0.41 -41.49 -25.75
C SER A 250 0.29 -40.47 -24.60
N LEU A 251 1.41 -40.17 -23.98
CA LEU A 251 1.58 -39.03 -23.13
C LEU A 251 1.45 -37.75 -23.98
N ASN A 252 0.35 -37.06 -23.79
CA ASN A 252 0.04 -35.80 -24.44
C ASN A 252 1.09 -34.72 -24.09
N SER A 253 1.98 -34.42 -25.03
CA SER A 253 3.14 -33.51 -24.88
C SER A 253 2.82 -32.02 -25.04
N HIS A 254 1.57 -31.59 -24.88
CA HIS A 254 1.22 -30.18 -25.01
C HIS A 254 1.73 -29.39 -23.78
N PRO A 255 2.45 -28.25 -23.97
CA PRO A 255 3.09 -27.50 -22.87
C PRO A 255 2.13 -26.76 -21.96
N MET A 256 0.84 -26.73 -22.23
CA MET A 256 -0.15 -26.04 -21.41
C MET A 256 -0.77 -26.98 -20.37
N LYS A 257 -0.25 -26.95 -19.14
CA LYS A 257 -0.87 -27.62 -17.98
C LYS A 257 -2.09 -26.83 -17.52
N THR A 258 -3.28 -27.25 -17.95
CA THR A 258 -4.54 -26.77 -17.38
C THR A 258 -4.72 -27.30 -15.95
N ARG A 259 -5.48 -26.56 -15.10
CA ARG A 259 -5.78 -26.95 -13.70
C ARG A 259 -6.24 -28.41 -13.51
N GLY A 260 -6.73 -29.06 -14.55
CA GLY A 260 -7.09 -30.47 -14.53
C GLY A 260 -5.91 -31.46 -14.59
N LYS A 261 -4.75 -31.05 -15.18
CA LYS A 261 -3.55 -31.92 -15.26
C LYS A 261 -2.72 -31.92 -13.97
N THR A 262 -2.85 -30.88 -13.13
CA THR A 262 -2.17 -30.80 -11.82
C THR A 262 -2.85 -31.69 -10.77
N LYS A 263 -4.12 -32.06 -10.96
CA LYS A 263 -4.86 -32.96 -10.05
C LYS A 263 -4.59 -34.45 -10.29
N ALA A 264 -4.08 -34.86 -11.47
CA ALA A 264 -3.81 -36.24 -11.77
C ALA A 264 -2.48 -36.80 -11.18
N GLY A 265 -1.66 -35.93 -10.58
CA GLY A 265 -0.40 -36.28 -9.92
C GLY A 265 -0.41 -36.05 -8.40
N LEU A 266 -1.53 -35.67 -7.80
CA LEU A 266 -1.71 -35.64 -6.36
C LEU A 266 -2.11 -37.04 -5.89
N LEU A 267 -1.19 -37.66 -5.20
CA LEU A 267 -1.41 -38.87 -4.38
C LEU A 267 -2.80 -38.81 -3.74
N HIS A 268 -3.55 -39.90 -3.91
CA HIS A 268 -4.76 -40.20 -3.16
C HIS A 268 -4.49 -40.03 -1.66
N TYR A 269 -4.77 -38.86 -1.11
CA TYR A 269 -5.22 -38.82 0.25
C TYR A 269 -6.60 -39.50 0.25
N ASN A 270 -6.73 -40.57 0.98
CA ASN A 270 -8.01 -41.19 1.29
C ASN A 270 -8.91 -40.15 1.93
N THR A 271 -9.64 -39.40 1.11
CA THR A 271 -10.83 -38.67 1.56
C THR A 271 -11.86 -39.72 1.91
N PRO A 272 -12.44 -39.69 3.11
CA PRO A 272 -13.54 -40.59 3.44
C PRO A 272 -14.57 -40.55 2.31
N PRO A 273 -15.18 -41.69 1.94
CA PRO A 273 -16.01 -41.80 0.70
C PRO A 273 -17.31 -40.97 0.69
N SER A 274 -17.56 -40.13 1.70
CA SER A 274 -18.79 -39.38 1.91
C SER A 274 -18.75 -37.89 1.63
N ILE A 275 -17.58 -37.30 1.29
CA ILE A 275 -17.53 -35.82 1.08
C ILE A 275 -17.82 -35.50 -0.38
N PRO A 276 -18.93 -34.78 -0.72
CA PRO A 276 -19.25 -34.39 -2.08
C PRO A 276 -18.19 -33.48 -2.68
N THR A 277 -17.69 -33.81 -3.87
CA THR A 277 -16.73 -32.97 -4.59
C THR A 277 -17.39 -31.75 -5.19
N GLU A 278 -16.65 -30.63 -5.29
CA GLU A 278 -17.15 -29.38 -5.90
C GLU A 278 -17.55 -29.61 -7.38
N PRO A 279 -18.81 -29.30 -7.80
CA PRO A 279 -19.25 -29.44 -9.18
C PRO A 279 -18.48 -28.48 -10.10
N ARG A 280 -18.13 -28.96 -11.29
CA ARG A 280 -17.45 -28.14 -12.32
C ARG A 280 -18.41 -27.39 -13.23
N SER A 281 -19.69 -27.75 -13.23
CA SER A 281 -20.72 -27.16 -14.09
C SER A 281 -22.08 -27.18 -13.39
N LEU A 282 -22.99 -26.31 -13.83
CA LEU A 282 -24.38 -26.29 -13.38
C LEU A 282 -25.04 -27.66 -13.57
N LYS A 283 -24.87 -28.28 -14.76
CA LYS A 283 -25.43 -29.63 -15.07
C LYS A 283 -24.95 -30.69 -14.09
N SER A 284 -23.70 -30.59 -13.61
CA SER A 284 -23.18 -31.51 -12.58
C SER A 284 -23.77 -31.22 -11.21
N ALA A 285 -23.96 -29.95 -10.85
CA ALA A 285 -24.54 -29.55 -9.55
C ALA A 285 -26.01 -30.00 -9.44
N LEU A 286 -26.79 -29.79 -10.48
CA LEU A 286 -28.21 -30.16 -10.51
C LEU A 286 -28.48 -31.67 -10.40
N ARG A 287 -27.47 -32.53 -10.57
CA ARG A 287 -27.56 -33.98 -10.38
C ARG A 287 -27.37 -34.42 -8.93
N HIS A 288 -26.88 -33.53 -8.05
CA HIS A 288 -26.60 -33.85 -6.66
C HIS A 288 -27.60 -33.13 -5.74
N PRO A 289 -28.48 -33.83 -5.03
CA PRO A 289 -29.51 -33.23 -4.17
C PRO A 289 -28.96 -32.20 -3.17
N ASP A 290 -27.79 -32.51 -2.55
CA ASP A 290 -27.16 -31.62 -1.54
C ASP A 290 -26.71 -30.30 -2.12
N TRP A 291 -26.20 -30.30 -3.38
CA TRP A 291 -25.82 -29.06 -4.06
C TRP A 291 -27.04 -28.26 -4.48
N VAL A 292 -28.13 -28.94 -4.90
CA VAL A 292 -29.42 -28.27 -5.20
C VAL A 292 -30.01 -27.64 -3.94
N ALA A 293 -29.93 -28.34 -2.80
CA ALA A 293 -30.37 -27.78 -1.51
C ALA A 293 -29.56 -26.51 -1.16
N ALA A 294 -28.22 -26.55 -1.28
CA ALA A 294 -27.37 -25.38 -1.04
C ALA A 294 -27.65 -24.20 -2.00
N MET A 295 -28.03 -24.49 -3.27
CA MET A 295 -28.44 -23.46 -4.23
C MET A 295 -29.79 -22.84 -3.88
N LYS A 296 -30.76 -23.63 -3.45
CA LYS A 296 -32.08 -23.17 -2.99
C LYS A 296 -31.96 -22.32 -1.71
N GLU A 297 -31.10 -22.72 -0.78
CA GLU A 297 -30.81 -21.93 0.45
C GLU A 297 -30.28 -20.54 0.09
N GLU A 298 -29.34 -20.45 -0.87
CA GLU A 298 -28.80 -19.16 -1.34
C GLU A 298 -29.90 -18.32 -2.01
N LEU A 299 -30.74 -18.93 -2.88
CA LEU A 299 -31.85 -18.21 -3.54
C LEU A 299 -32.89 -17.71 -2.53
N GLN A 300 -33.23 -18.52 -1.53
CA GLN A 300 -34.13 -18.09 -0.48
C GLN A 300 -33.58 -16.87 0.25
N ALA A 301 -32.29 -16.90 0.63
CA ALA A 301 -31.64 -15.76 1.27
C ALA A 301 -31.63 -14.50 0.37
N LEU A 302 -31.50 -14.65 -0.95
CA LEU A 302 -31.57 -13.54 -1.89
C LEU A 302 -33.00 -12.98 -2.03
N HIS A 303 -34.02 -13.83 -1.97
CA HIS A 303 -35.43 -13.43 -1.96
C HIS A 303 -35.81 -12.73 -0.65
N ASP A 304 -35.45 -13.29 0.49
CA ASP A 304 -35.75 -12.73 1.82
C ASP A 304 -35.12 -11.32 1.97
N ASN A 305 -33.94 -11.11 1.36
CA ASN A 305 -33.29 -9.80 1.30
C ASN A 305 -33.85 -8.86 0.21
N HIS A 306 -34.88 -9.26 -0.56
CA HIS A 306 -35.41 -8.47 -1.67
C HIS A 306 -34.32 -7.96 -2.61
N THR A 307 -33.40 -8.86 -3.02
CA THR A 307 -32.19 -8.51 -3.79
C THR A 307 -32.53 -7.96 -5.18
N TRP A 308 -33.62 -8.43 -5.79
CA TRP A 308 -34.09 -7.96 -7.10
C TRP A 308 -35.61 -8.04 -7.23
N THR A 309 -36.13 -7.35 -8.26
CA THR A 309 -37.48 -7.50 -8.80
C THR A 309 -37.37 -7.97 -10.25
N LEU A 310 -38.30 -8.84 -10.70
CA LEU A 310 -38.38 -9.24 -12.11
C LEU A 310 -39.06 -8.12 -12.90
N VAL A 311 -38.46 -7.75 -14.04
CA VAL A 311 -38.97 -6.71 -14.93
C VAL A 311 -38.86 -7.21 -16.38
N PRO A 312 -39.76 -6.77 -17.31
CA PRO A 312 -39.64 -7.09 -18.72
C PRO A 312 -38.29 -6.63 -19.30
N HIS A 313 -37.70 -7.45 -20.16
CA HIS A 313 -36.46 -7.09 -20.82
C HIS A 313 -36.74 -6.00 -21.88
N HIS A 314 -35.91 -4.94 -21.88
CA HIS A 314 -35.93 -3.89 -22.88
C HIS A 314 -34.55 -3.83 -23.58
N PRO A 315 -34.50 -3.63 -24.92
CA PRO A 315 -33.27 -3.64 -25.71
C PRO A 315 -32.22 -2.60 -25.28
N SER A 316 -32.62 -1.53 -24.58
CA SER A 316 -31.70 -0.51 -24.07
C SER A 316 -31.01 -0.91 -22.76
N MET A 317 -31.40 -2.02 -22.12
CA MET A 317 -30.80 -2.49 -20.86
C MET A 317 -29.49 -3.22 -21.12
N ASN A 318 -28.45 -2.88 -20.39
CA ASN A 318 -27.25 -3.72 -20.30
C ASN A 318 -27.52 -4.86 -19.31
N VAL A 319 -27.80 -6.06 -19.81
CA VAL A 319 -28.11 -7.23 -18.97
C VAL A 319 -26.84 -8.05 -18.76
N ILE A 320 -26.39 -8.12 -17.52
CA ILE A 320 -25.20 -8.89 -17.14
C ILE A 320 -25.59 -10.34 -16.81
N GLY A 321 -24.73 -11.29 -17.15
CA GLY A 321 -24.93 -12.69 -16.80
C GLY A 321 -24.59 -12.99 -15.35
N SER A 322 -24.97 -14.19 -14.89
CA SER A 322 -24.59 -14.72 -13.58
C SER A 322 -23.95 -16.11 -13.68
N LYS A 323 -23.38 -16.61 -12.59
CA LYS A 323 -22.84 -17.98 -12.47
C LYS A 323 -22.89 -18.46 -11.02
N TRP A 324 -23.00 -19.77 -10.86
CA TRP A 324 -22.86 -20.42 -9.57
C TRP A 324 -21.40 -20.71 -9.24
N VAL A 325 -21.03 -20.49 -7.98
CA VAL A 325 -19.72 -20.84 -7.41
C VAL A 325 -19.95 -21.77 -6.21
N TYR A 326 -19.35 -22.99 -6.29
CA TYR A 326 -19.52 -24.05 -5.32
C TYR A 326 -18.29 -24.15 -4.43
N ARG A 327 -18.49 -24.35 -3.13
CA ARG A 327 -17.42 -24.55 -2.13
C ARG A 327 -17.82 -25.56 -1.09
N THR A 328 -16.99 -26.56 -0.87
CA THR A 328 -17.10 -27.51 0.24
C THR A 328 -16.36 -26.93 1.44
N LYS A 329 -17.06 -26.71 2.55
CA LYS A 329 -16.49 -26.29 3.83
C LYS A 329 -16.23 -27.52 4.70
N LEU A 330 -14.98 -27.63 5.20
CA LEU A 330 -14.57 -28.72 6.08
C LEU A 330 -14.27 -28.15 7.47
N LYS A 331 -14.57 -28.92 8.51
CA LYS A 331 -14.14 -28.67 9.88
C LYS A 331 -12.63 -28.90 10.03
N ALA A 332 -12.08 -28.57 11.18
CA ALA A 332 -10.65 -28.76 11.48
C ALA A 332 -10.22 -30.23 11.45
N ASP A 333 -11.14 -31.14 11.77
CA ASP A 333 -10.94 -32.61 11.71
C ASP A 333 -11.04 -33.20 10.30
N GLY A 334 -11.30 -32.36 9.28
CA GLY A 334 -11.45 -32.77 7.90
C GLY A 334 -12.85 -33.29 7.54
N SER A 335 -13.78 -33.36 8.46
CA SER A 335 -15.19 -33.73 8.20
C SER A 335 -15.93 -32.60 7.48
N LEU A 336 -17.02 -32.97 6.77
CA LEU A 336 -17.87 -31.99 6.11
C LEU A 336 -18.56 -31.08 7.13
N GLU A 337 -18.32 -29.76 7.04
CA GLU A 337 -19.11 -28.77 7.78
C GLU A 337 -20.41 -28.47 7.05
N ARG A 338 -20.29 -28.02 5.79
CA ARG A 338 -21.43 -27.69 4.90
C ARG A 338 -21.00 -27.52 3.44
N LEU A 339 -21.95 -27.68 2.54
CA LEU A 339 -21.82 -27.25 1.15
C LEU A 339 -22.28 -25.80 1.04
N LYS A 340 -21.58 -25.00 0.26
CA LYS A 340 -21.93 -23.60 0.01
C LYS A 340 -21.98 -23.32 -1.49
N ALA A 341 -23.15 -22.96 -1.99
CA ALA A 341 -23.36 -22.39 -3.31
C ALA A 341 -23.51 -20.87 -3.20
N ARG A 342 -22.93 -20.11 -4.13
CA ARG A 342 -23.10 -18.65 -4.23
C ARG A 342 -23.48 -18.28 -5.64
N LEU A 343 -24.51 -17.46 -5.79
CA LEU A 343 -24.82 -16.78 -7.05
C LEU A 343 -23.88 -15.59 -7.20
N VAL A 344 -23.15 -15.52 -8.30
CA VAL A 344 -22.14 -14.49 -8.55
C VAL A 344 -22.41 -13.83 -9.90
N ALA A 345 -22.64 -12.52 -9.90
CA ALA A 345 -22.79 -11.73 -11.12
C ALA A 345 -21.47 -11.68 -11.91
N LYS A 346 -21.58 -11.60 -13.24
CA LYS A 346 -20.42 -11.44 -14.13
C LYS A 346 -20.08 -9.95 -14.29
N GLY A 347 -19.58 -9.32 -13.24
CA GLY A 347 -19.29 -7.89 -13.19
C GLY A 347 -18.32 -7.38 -14.25
N PHE A 348 -17.57 -8.27 -14.92
CA PHE A 348 -16.72 -7.89 -16.05
C PHE A 348 -17.52 -7.46 -17.29
N ASN A 349 -18.84 -7.76 -17.35
CA ASN A 349 -19.75 -7.29 -18.40
C ASN A 349 -20.38 -5.93 -18.06
N GLN A 350 -20.14 -5.37 -16.86
CA GLN A 350 -20.66 -4.07 -16.49
C GLN A 350 -19.94 -2.94 -17.25
N LEU A 351 -20.71 -1.94 -17.66
CA LEU A 351 -20.26 -0.74 -18.35
C LEU A 351 -20.13 0.42 -17.34
N GLU A 352 -18.99 1.11 -17.36
CA GLU A 352 -18.74 2.31 -16.56
C GLU A 352 -19.63 3.47 -17.04
N GLY A 353 -20.20 4.23 -16.09
CA GLY A 353 -21.14 5.30 -16.38
C GLY A 353 -22.57 4.85 -16.75
N VAL A 354 -22.86 3.53 -16.76
CA VAL A 354 -24.17 2.94 -17.00
C VAL A 354 -24.59 2.05 -15.83
N ASP A 355 -23.79 1.02 -15.52
CA ASP A 355 -24.09 0.04 -14.47
C ASP A 355 -23.42 0.40 -13.15
N TYR A 356 -22.40 1.22 -13.15
CA TYR A 356 -21.67 1.71 -11.98
C TYR A 356 -20.88 2.98 -12.30
N ASP A 357 -20.77 3.87 -11.32
CA ASP A 357 -19.92 5.06 -11.40
C ASP A 357 -18.66 4.87 -10.59
N GLU A 358 -18.79 4.64 -9.29
CA GLU A 358 -17.66 4.53 -8.37
C GLU A 358 -17.62 3.15 -7.69
N THR A 359 -16.43 2.56 -7.62
CA THR A 359 -16.22 1.21 -7.08
C THR A 359 -15.29 1.15 -5.89
N PHE A 360 -14.61 2.27 -5.56
CA PHE A 360 -13.64 2.28 -4.48
C PHE A 360 -14.32 1.99 -3.13
N SER A 361 -13.75 1.04 -2.38
CA SER A 361 -14.08 0.74 -1.00
C SER A 361 -12.81 0.76 -0.17
N PRO A 362 -12.81 1.39 1.01
CA PRO A 362 -11.65 1.37 1.90
C PRO A 362 -11.22 -0.05 2.25
N VAL A 363 -9.91 -0.23 2.35
CA VAL A 363 -9.29 -1.49 2.78
C VAL A 363 -8.33 -1.18 3.90
N VAL A 364 -8.47 -1.86 5.04
CA VAL A 364 -7.64 -1.63 6.22
C VAL A 364 -6.16 -1.85 5.91
N LYS A 365 -5.32 -0.92 6.36
CA LYS A 365 -3.86 -1.03 6.23
C LYS A 365 -3.31 -1.99 7.30
N PRO A 366 -2.33 -2.86 6.96
CA PRO A 366 -1.71 -3.75 7.96
C PRO A 366 -1.10 -2.99 9.16
N GLN A 367 -0.63 -1.77 8.94
CA GLN A 367 -0.13 -0.89 9.99
C GLN A 367 -1.23 -0.54 10.99
N THR A 368 -2.42 -0.14 10.51
CA THR A 368 -3.58 0.18 11.35
C THR A 368 -3.96 -0.99 12.24
N ILE A 369 -3.97 -2.22 11.70
CA ILE A 369 -4.23 -3.43 12.48
C ILE A 369 -3.24 -3.54 13.64
N ARG A 370 -1.91 -3.43 13.36
CA ARG A 370 -0.87 -3.55 14.39
C ARG A 370 -0.91 -2.43 15.42
N ILE A 371 -1.26 -1.20 15.01
CA ILE A 371 -1.47 -0.06 15.93
C ILE A 371 -2.61 -0.40 16.90
N ILE A 372 -3.76 -0.82 16.39
CA ILE A 372 -4.93 -1.12 17.23
C ILE A 372 -4.66 -2.32 18.15
N LEU A 373 -4.00 -3.37 17.65
CA LEU A 373 -3.60 -4.50 18.49
C LEU A 373 -2.63 -4.08 19.59
N THR A 374 -1.63 -3.24 19.30
CA THR A 374 -0.68 -2.71 20.28
C THR A 374 -1.40 -1.90 21.35
N ILE A 375 -2.29 -0.99 20.96
CA ILE A 375 -3.07 -0.16 21.89
C ILE A 375 -3.96 -1.04 22.77
N ALA A 376 -4.70 -1.98 22.17
CA ALA A 376 -5.56 -2.88 22.90
C ALA A 376 -4.76 -3.72 23.93
N LEU A 377 -3.57 -4.19 23.56
CA LEU A 377 -2.66 -4.91 24.45
C LEU A 377 -2.18 -4.03 25.61
N THR A 378 -1.65 -2.85 25.32
CA THR A 378 -1.09 -1.92 26.32
C THR A 378 -2.16 -1.49 27.34
N HIS A 379 -3.40 -1.28 26.87
CA HIS A 379 -4.54 -0.94 27.75
C HIS A 379 -5.29 -2.15 28.29
N ARG A 380 -4.88 -3.38 27.94
CA ARG A 380 -5.53 -4.64 28.34
C ARG A 380 -7.00 -4.71 27.92
N TRP A 381 -7.34 -4.11 26.79
CA TRP A 381 -8.69 -4.18 26.22
C TRP A 381 -8.93 -5.55 25.58
N LYS A 382 -10.15 -6.06 25.74
CA LYS A 382 -10.56 -7.28 25.04
C LYS A 382 -10.68 -7.01 23.55
N ILE A 383 -10.24 -7.96 22.73
CA ILE A 383 -10.31 -7.90 21.28
C ILE A 383 -11.25 -9.00 20.80
N LYS A 384 -12.36 -8.62 20.16
CA LYS A 384 -13.33 -9.52 19.57
C LYS A 384 -13.22 -9.54 18.05
N GLN A 385 -13.58 -10.69 17.48
CA GLN A 385 -13.69 -10.87 16.03
C GLN A 385 -15.13 -11.15 15.66
N LEU A 386 -15.67 -10.40 14.68
CA LEU A 386 -17.01 -10.57 14.15
C LEU A 386 -16.94 -10.86 12.65
N ASP A 387 -17.88 -11.65 12.13
CA ASP A 387 -18.06 -11.98 10.71
C ASP A 387 -19.47 -11.61 10.28
N VAL A 388 -19.60 -10.88 9.17
CA VAL A 388 -20.90 -10.48 8.62
C VAL A 388 -21.34 -11.49 7.57
N LYS A 389 -22.45 -12.18 7.83
CA LYS A 389 -22.99 -13.11 6.84
C LYS A 389 -23.47 -12.37 5.61
N ASN A 390 -22.96 -12.76 4.43
CA ASN A 390 -23.38 -12.22 3.15
C ASN A 390 -23.31 -10.68 3.07
N ALA A 391 -22.24 -10.08 3.58
CA ALA A 391 -22.05 -8.64 3.74
C ALA A 391 -22.51 -7.80 2.53
N PHE A 392 -22.16 -8.20 1.31
CA PHE A 392 -22.53 -7.45 0.10
C PHE A 392 -24.03 -7.36 -0.12
N LEU A 393 -24.82 -8.36 0.30
CA LEU A 393 -26.28 -8.37 0.14
C LEU A 393 -27.00 -7.31 1.01
N HIS A 394 -26.30 -6.74 1.99
CA HIS A 394 -26.81 -5.63 2.78
C HIS A 394 -26.66 -4.28 2.10
N GLY A 395 -25.76 -4.15 1.07
CA GLY A 395 -25.52 -2.91 0.34
C GLY A 395 -26.65 -2.57 -0.63
N TYR A 396 -27.10 -1.32 -0.65
CA TYR A 396 -28.08 -0.82 -1.62
C TYR A 396 -27.37 -0.32 -2.87
N LEU A 397 -27.91 -0.65 -4.04
CA LEU A 397 -27.44 -0.12 -5.32
C LEU A 397 -28.13 1.21 -5.62
N LYS A 398 -27.36 2.21 -6.03
CA LYS A 398 -27.87 3.52 -6.50
C LYS A 398 -28.15 3.48 -8.00
N GLU A 399 -27.38 2.72 -8.73
CA GLU A 399 -27.44 2.58 -10.18
C GLU A 399 -28.40 1.44 -10.59
N PRO A 400 -29.13 1.59 -11.69
CA PRO A 400 -29.97 0.51 -12.21
C PRO A 400 -29.10 -0.59 -12.85
N VAL A 401 -28.98 -1.72 -12.20
CA VAL A 401 -28.25 -2.89 -12.70
C VAL A 401 -29.23 -4.01 -13.03
N PHE A 402 -29.14 -4.52 -14.27
CA PHE A 402 -29.99 -5.62 -14.74
C PHE A 402 -29.16 -6.89 -14.93
N MET A 403 -29.69 -8.02 -14.47
CA MET A 403 -29.02 -9.31 -14.51
C MET A 403 -29.95 -10.39 -15.08
N GLU A 404 -29.39 -11.33 -15.85
CA GLU A 404 -30.11 -12.56 -16.24
C GLU A 404 -30.62 -13.30 -15.00
N GLN A 405 -31.78 -13.91 -15.11
CA GLN A 405 -32.29 -14.78 -14.03
C GLN A 405 -31.27 -15.88 -13.68
N PRO A 406 -31.26 -16.34 -12.40
CA PRO A 406 -30.28 -17.36 -11.95
C PRO A 406 -30.35 -18.63 -12.80
N PRO A 407 -29.23 -19.08 -13.40
CA PRO A 407 -29.21 -20.25 -14.26
C PRO A 407 -29.74 -21.52 -13.54
N GLY A 408 -30.73 -22.17 -14.12
CA GLY A 408 -31.39 -23.36 -13.59
C GLY A 408 -32.53 -23.09 -12.60
N PHE A 409 -32.89 -21.82 -12.36
CA PHE A 409 -33.98 -21.38 -11.48
C PHE A 409 -34.70 -20.17 -12.07
N GLN A 410 -34.94 -20.22 -13.39
CA GLN A 410 -35.71 -19.18 -14.07
C GLN A 410 -37.19 -19.30 -13.72
N ASP A 411 -37.88 -18.16 -13.65
CA ASP A 411 -39.34 -18.11 -13.44
C ASP A 411 -40.06 -18.78 -14.60
N GLN A 412 -41.03 -19.65 -14.30
CA GLN A 412 -41.74 -20.42 -15.32
C GLN A 412 -42.78 -19.58 -16.06
N HIS A 413 -43.31 -18.53 -15.40
CA HIS A 413 -44.35 -17.65 -15.99
C HIS A 413 -43.75 -16.51 -16.79
N HIS A 414 -42.52 -16.08 -16.41
CA HIS A 414 -41.83 -14.94 -17.01
C HIS A 414 -40.38 -15.26 -17.35
N PRO A 415 -40.10 -16.26 -18.21
CA PRO A 415 -38.74 -16.68 -18.53
C PRO A 415 -37.92 -15.59 -19.24
N GLU A 416 -38.59 -14.66 -19.94
CA GLU A 416 -37.98 -13.52 -20.65
C GLU A 416 -37.68 -12.31 -19.77
N PHE A 417 -38.15 -12.27 -18.53
CA PHE A 417 -37.92 -11.18 -17.61
C PHE A 417 -36.45 -11.21 -17.10
N VAL A 418 -35.97 -10.06 -16.71
CA VAL A 418 -34.62 -9.88 -16.13
C VAL A 418 -34.73 -9.40 -14.68
N CYS A 419 -33.70 -9.69 -13.87
CA CYS A 419 -33.59 -9.24 -12.50
C CYS A 419 -33.10 -7.79 -12.47
N LYS A 420 -33.93 -6.84 -12.05
CA LYS A 420 -33.51 -5.49 -11.67
C LYS A 420 -32.97 -5.54 -10.24
N LEU A 421 -31.66 -5.37 -10.06
CA LEU A 421 -31.04 -5.46 -8.76
C LEU A 421 -31.31 -4.20 -7.92
N SER A 422 -31.83 -4.38 -6.70
CA SER A 422 -31.97 -3.32 -5.69
C SER A 422 -30.88 -3.36 -4.65
N ARG A 423 -30.26 -4.54 -4.44
CA ARG A 423 -29.13 -4.73 -3.55
C ARG A 423 -27.92 -5.30 -4.26
N ALA A 424 -26.75 -5.04 -3.69
CA ALA A 424 -25.49 -5.54 -4.22
C ALA A 424 -25.41 -7.06 -4.17
N LEU A 425 -24.76 -7.65 -5.18
CA LEU A 425 -24.55 -9.08 -5.30
C LEU A 425 -23.06 -9.37 -5.47
N TYR A 426 -22.62 -10.54 -5.03
CA TYR A 426 -21.25 -10.99 -5.26
C TYR A 426 -20.90 -10.91 -6.76
N GLY A 427 -19.74 -10.34 -7.05
CA GLY A 427 -19.22 -10.21 -8.41
C GLY A 427 -19.49 -8.88 -9.10
N LEU A 428 -20.38 -8.03 -8.59
CA LEU A 428 -20.55 -6.66 -9.06
C LEU A 428 -19.33 -5.82 -8.64
N LYS A 429 -18.92 -4.88 -9.50
CA LYS A 429 -17.77 -4.01 -9.27
C LYS A 429 -17.98 -3.07 -8.07
N GLN A 430 -19.20 -2.52 -7.91
CA GLN A 430 -19.56 -1.60 -6.81
C GLN A 430 -20.04 -2.30 -5.53
N ALA A 431 -20.13 -3.64 -5.47
CA ALA A 431 -20.66 -4.33 -4.29
C ALA A 431 -19.88 -4.03 -3.00
N PRO A 432 -18.53 -3.99 -2.99
CA PRO A 432 -17.78 -3.61 -1.80
C PRO A 432 -18.10 -2.18 -1.33
N ARG A 433 -18.27 -1.25 -2.28
CA ARG A 433 -18.63 0.14 -2.00
C ARG A 433 -20.02 0.27 -1.39
N ALA A 434 -21.01 -0.34 -2.01
CA ALA A 434 -22.40 -0.31 -1.54
C ALA A 434 -22.55 -0.88 -0.12
N TRP A 435 -21.82 -1.94 0.19
CA TRP A 435 -21.73 -2.49 1.55
C TRP A 435 -21.07 -1.49 2.50
N PHE A 436 -19.91 -0.97 2.16
CA PHE A 436 -19.20 0.01 3.00
C PHE A 436 -20.06 1.23 3.29
N ASP A 437 -20.75 1.79 2.28
CA ASP A 437 -21.65 2.94 2.43
C ASP A 437 -22.79 2.63 3.42
N ARG A 438 -23.41 1.46 3.31
CA ARG A 438 -24.50 1.04 4.23
C ARG A 438 -24.00 0.89 5.67
N PHE A 439 -22.86 0.21 5.84
CA PHE A 439 -22.31 -0.09 7.16
C PHE A 439 -21.75 1.17 7.84
N SER A 440 -20.99 1.98 7.13
CA SER A 440 -20.43 3.24 7.64
C SER A 440 -21.53 4.24 8.01
N THR A 441 -22.58 4.35 7.19
CA THR A 441 -23.75 5.19 7.52
C THR A 441 -24.40 4.76 8.82
N TYR A 442 -24.62 3.47 9.03
CA TYR A 442 -25.15 2.97 10.29
C TYR A 442 -24.24 3.31 11.48
N LEU A 443 -22.94 3.10 11.38
CA LEU A 443 -21.98 3.43 12.44
C LEU A 443 -21.97 4.92 12.78
N ILE A 444 -22.00 5.79 11.75
CA ILE A 444 -22.03 7.25 11.94
C ILE A 444 -23.31 7.67 12.66
N HIS A 445 -24.49 7.12 12.29
CA HIS A 445 -25.76 7.38 13.00
C HIS A 445 -25.73 6.87 14.44
N PHE A 446 -24.98 5.80 14.73
CA PHE A 446 -24.77 5.31 16.08
C PHE A 446 -23.87 6.23 16.93
N GLY A 447 -23.13 7.13 16.29
CA GLY A 447 -22.22 8.09 16.94
C GLY A 447 -20.73 7.78 16.73
N PHE A 448 -20.36 6.81 15.90
CA PHE A 448 -18.96 6.59 15.54
C PHE A 448 -18.43 7.71 14.65
N LEU A 449 -17.18 8.05 14.85
CA LEU A 449 -16.39 8.88 13.96
C LEU A 449 -15.55 7.98 13.06
N CYS A 450 -15.62 8.21 11.75
CA CYS A 450 -14.74 7.58 10.78
C CYS A 450 -13.40 8.33 10.75
N SER A 451 -12.27 7.64 10.84
CA SER A 451 -10.96 8.25 10.74
C SER A 451 -10.73 8.82 9.34
N THR A 452 -10.22 10.05 9.25
CA THR A 452 -9.87 10.71 7.99
C THR A 452 -8.59 10.12 7.38
N TYR A 453 -7.75 9.45 8.19
CA TYR A 453 -6.45 8.91 7.76
C TYR A 453 -6.49 7.42 7.40
N ASP A 454 -7.51 6.70 7.90
CA ASP A 454 -7.85 5.35 7.47
C ASP A 454 -9.37 5.14 7.57
N PRO A 455 -10.12 5.30 6.47
CA PRO A 455 -11.59 5.19 6.49
C PRO A 455 -12.14 3.81 6.89
N SER A 456 -11.29 2.79 7.04
CA SER A 456 -11.68 1.49 7.61
C SER A 456 -11.72 1.48 9.14
N LEU A 457 -11.26 2.54 9.78
CA LEU A 457 -11.19 2.72 11.23
C LEU A 457 -12.34 3.59 11.72
N PHE A 458 -13.14 3.08 12.64
CA PHE A 458 -14.26 3.77 13.29
C PHE A 458 -14.02 3.83 14.79
N ILE A 459 -14.31 4.98 15.42
CA ILE A 459 -14.03 5.26 16.81
C ILE A 459 -15.29 5.85 17.47
N LEU A 460 -15.76 5.22 18.52
CA LEU A 460 -16.85 5.75 19.37
C LEU A 460 -16.26 6.12 20.72
N ARG A 461 -16.45 7.36 21.13
CA ARG A 461 -16.13 7.84 22.47
C ARG A 461 -17.40 8.26 23.18
N SER A 462 -17.61 7.70 24.37
CA SER A 462 -18.76 8.01 25.19
C SER A 462 -18.36 8.04 26.67
N PRO A 463 -19.22 8.56 27.57
CA PRO A 463 -18.98 8.46 29.02
C PRO A 463 -18.85 7.01 29.52
N HIS A 464 -19.40 6.04 28.78
CA HIS A 464 -19.33 4.61 29.08
C HIS A 464 -18.03 3.95 28.65
N GLY A 465 -17.21 4.64 27.86
CA GLY A 465 -15.93 4.14 27.38
C GLY A 465 -15.69 4.40 25.88
N THR A 466 -14.57 3.89 25.39
CA THR A 466 -14.17 3.98 23.97
C THR A 466 -14.35 2.62 23.31
N ILE A 467 -14.94 2.61 22.12
CA ILE A 467 -15.00 1.45 21.21
C ILE A 467 -14.24 1.79 19.94
N VAL A 468 -13.40 0.87 19.48
CA VAL A 468 -12.64 0.96 18.23
C VAL A 468 -13.01 -0.22 17.34
N LEU A 469 -13.42 0.07 16.11
CA LEU A 469 -13.84 -0.91 15.11
C LEU A 469 -12.98 -0.77 13.86
N LEU A 470 -12.41 -1.89 13.39
CA LEU A 470 -11.73 -2.03 12.11
C LEU A 470 -12.57 -2.90 11.18
N LEU A 471 -12.89 -2.36 10.01
CA LEU A 471 -13.67 -3.04 8.98
C LEU A 471 -12.80 -3.52 7.83
N TYR A 472 -12.89 -4.82 7.53
CA TYR A 472 -12.34 -5.39 6.30
C TYR A 472 -13.40 -6.23 5.60
N VAL A 473 -14.21 -5.61 4.75
CA VAL A 473 -15.33 -6.24 4.03
C VAL A 473 -16.31 -6.90 5.01
N ASP A 474 -16.25 -8.22 5.18
CA ASP A 474 -17.08 -9.05 6.05
C ASP A 474 -16.43 -9.34 7.43
N ASP A 475 -15.11 -9.18 7.53
CA ASP A 475 -14.36 -9.37 8.78
C ASP A 475 -14.24 -8.06 9.59
N ILE A 476 -14.55 -8.11 10.87
CA ILE A 476 -14.47 -6.96 11.78
C ILE A 476 -13.62 -7.31 13.01
N ILE A 477 -12.68 -6.43 13.35
CA ILE A 477 -12.02 -6.41 14.66
C ILE A 477 -12.68 -5.33 15.50
N LEU A 478 -13.08 -5.69 16.71
CA LEU A 478 -13.72 -4.81 17.67
C LEU A 478 -12.98 -4.86 19.01
N THR A 479 -12.64 -3.69 19.57
CA THR A 479 -12.00 -3.58 20.88
C THR A 479 -12.49 -2.35 21.62
N GLY A 480 -12.32 -2.30 22.95
CA GLY A 480 -12.77 -1.15 23.71
C GLY A 480 -12.42 -1.21 25.19
N SER A 481 -12.52 -0.07 25.86
CA SER A 481 -12.14 0.10 27.27
C SER A 481 -13.12 -0.51 28.26
N ASN A 482 -14.38 -0.77 27.86
CA ASN A 482 -15.43 -1.31 28.71
C ASN A 482 -16.10 -2.51 28.03
N GLU A 483 -15.98 -3.67 28.65
CA GLU A 483 -16.49 -4.94 28.12
C GLU A 483 -18.02 -4.97 28.00
N HIS A 484 -18.75 -4.50 29.00
CA HIS A 484 -20.21 -4.47 28.97
C HIS A 484 -20.74 -3.56 27.86
N PHE A 485 -20.08 -2.42 27.67
CA PHE A 485 -20.43 -1.51 26.58
C PHE A 485 -20.14 -2.14 25.20
N LEU A 486 -19.02 -2.83 25.07
CA LEU A 486 -18.67 -3.58 23.88
C LEU A 486 -19.71 -4.66 23.54
N GLU A 487 -20.14 -5.45 24.54
CA GLU A 487 -21.15 -6.51 24.36
C GLU A 487 -22.52 -5.95 24.02
N SER A 488 -22.90 -4.83 24.63
CA SER A 488 -24.15 -4.14 24.29
C SER A 488 -24.15 -3.68 22.83
N PHE A 489 -23.05 -3.11 22.38
CA PHE A 489 -22.88 -2.70 20.99
C PHE A 489 -22.93 -3.90 20.03
N VAL A 490 -22.28 -5.02 20.35
CA VAL A 490 -22.32 -6.24 19.52
C VAL A 490 -23.78 -6.75 19.39
N ARG A 491 -24.57 -6.71 20.45
CA ARG A 491 -26.01 -7.10 20.39
C ARG A 491 -26.80 -6.19 19.45
N GLN A 492 -26.60 -4.87 19.53
CA GLN A 492 -27.28 -3.91 18.66
C GLN A 492 -26.82 -4.06 17.20
N LEU A 493 -25.54 -4.28 16.97
CA LEU A 493 -25.02 -4.51 15.64
C LEU A 493 -25.57 -5.81 15.04
N SER A 494 -25.75 -6.84 15.88
CA SER A 494 -26.30 -8.14 15.47
C SER A 494 -27.82 -8.09 15.18
N SER A 495 -28.56 -7.12 15.72
CA SER A 495 -29.98 -6.92 15.39
C SER A 495 -30.17 -6.26 14.02
N GLU A 496 -29.21 -5.45 13.55
CA GLU A 496 -29.27 -4.76 12.25
C GLU A 496 -28.66 -5.59 11.11
N PHE A 497 -27.57 -6.27 11.40
CA PHE A 497 -26.83 -7.07 10.42
C PHE A 497 -26.73 -8.51 10.90
N ALA A 498 -26.78 -9.47 9.97
CA ALA A 498 -26.63 -10.90 10.30
C ALA A 498 -25.16 -11.20 10.72
N MET A 499 -24.82 -10.85 11.95
CA MET A 499 -23.49 -11.00 12.52
C MET A 499 -23.27 -12.36 13.15
N LYS A 500 -22.02 -12.84 13.08
CA LYS A 500 -21.53 -13.98 13.85
C LYS A 500 -20.40 -13.49 14.75
N ASP A 501 -20.59 -13.55 16.07
CA ASP A 501 -19.50 -13.35 17.03
C ASP A 501 -18.61 -14.60 17.00
N LEU A 502 -17.32 -14.41 16.61
CA LEU A 502 -16.31 -15.47 16.55
C LEU A 502 -15.51 -15.57 17.87
N GLY A 503 -15.86 -14.71 18.86
CA GLY A 503 -15.18 -14.65 20.15
C GLY A 503 -13.88 -13.85 20.12
N PRO A 504 -12.88 -14.22 20.95
CA PRO A 504 -11.58 -13.57 20.95
C PRO A 504 -10.86 -13.68 19.59
N LEU A 505 -10.11 -12.65 19.23
CA LEU A 505 -9.35 -12.63 17.97
C LEU A 505 -8.36 -13.81 17.91
N HIS A 506 -8.50 -14.66 16.89
CA HIS A 506 -7.64 -15.83 16.69
C HIS A 506 -7.14 -15.99 15.25
N TYR A 507 -7.88 -15.55 14.24
CA TYR A 507 -7.47 -15.65 12.85
C TYR A 507 -8.07 -14.52 12.01
N PHE A 508 -7.26 -13.59 11.56
CA PHE A 508 -7.71 -12.42 10.81
C PHE A 508 -6.85 -12.21 9.55
N LEU A 509 -7.50 -12.12 8.39
CA LEU A 509 -6.81 -11.90 7.11
C LEU A 509 -5.62 -12.86 6.87
N GLY A 510 -5.77 -14.13 7.15
CA GLY A 510 -4.70 -15.12 6.98
C GLY A 510 -3.55 -15.00 7.97
N ILE A 511 -3.69 -14.19 9.01
CA ILE A 511 -2.77 -14.07 10.15
C ILE A 511 -3.40 -14.82 11.33
N GLU A 512 -2.69 -15.78 11.86
CA GLU A 512 -3.00 -16.46 13.10
C GLU A 512 -2.53 -15.60 14.28
N VAL A 513 -3.41 -15.34 15.23
CA VAL A 513 -3.16 -14.51 16.40
C VAL A 513 -3.18 -15.42 17.64
N ILE A 514 -2.02 -15.63 18.22
CA ILE A 514 -1.83 -16.55 19.34
C ILE A 514 -1.56 -15.73 20.61
N PRO A 515 -2.43 -15.80 21.63
CA PRO A 515 -2.14 -15.19 22.92
C PRO A 515 -0.91 -15.83 23.59
N THR A 516 -0.06 -15.00 24.19
CA THR A 516 1.12 -15.42 24.96
C THR A 516 1.08 -14.78 26.34
N PRO A 517 1.82 -15.28 27.32
CA PRO A 517 1.88 -14.64 28.65
C PRO A 517 2.37 -13.18 28.60
N THR A 518 3.10 -12.79 27.58
CA THR A 518 3.68 -11.45 27.43
C THR A 518 3.01 -10.59 26.35
N GLY A 519 1.98 -11.09 25.65
CA GLY A 519 1.29 -10.34 24.60
C GLY A 519 0.61 -11.19 23.53
N LEU A 520 0.74 -10.80 22.25
CA LEU A 520 0.20 -11.52 21.11
C LEU A 520 1.31 -11.92 20.13
N PHE A 521 1.24 -13.13 19.61
CA PHE A 521 2.12 -13.63 18.57
C PHE A 521 1.36 -13.75 17.24
N LEU A 522 1.80 -13.00 16.24
CA LEU A 522 1.20 -12.95 14.91
C LEU A 522 1.95 -13.89 13.97
N SER A 523 1.30 -14.95 13.49
CA SER A 523 1.91 -15.99 12.67
C SER A 523 1.20 -16.17 11.33
N GLN A 524 1.96 -16.56 10.31
CA GLN A 524 1.46 -17.04 9.02
C GLN A 524 2.05 -18.43 8.70
N GLY A 525 2.25 -19.26 9.73
CA GLY A 525 2.93 -20.56 9.61
C GLY A 525 2.28 -21.48 8.59
N LYS A 526 0.96 -21.63 8.62
CA LYS A 526 0.21 -22.44 7.63
C LYS A 526 0.37 -21.89 6.21
N TYR A 527 0.27 -20.57 6.03
CA TYR A 527 0.46 -19.94 4.72
C TYR A 527 1.88 -20.17 4.17
N ALA A 528 2.90 -20.10 5.03
CA ALA A 528 4.28 -20.38 4.67
C ALA A 528 4.47 -21.83 4.21
N GLN A 529 3.84 -22.82 4.89
CA GLN A 529 3.84 -24.22 4.49
C GLN A 529 3.15 -24.44 3.13
N ASP A 530 1.96 -23.86 2.92
CA ASP A 530 1.23 -23.91 1.65
C ASP A 530 2.05 -23.30 0.50
N LEU A 531 2.79 -22.21 0.78
CA LEU A 531 3.69 -21.59 -0.19
C LEU A 531 4.85 -22.54 -0.58
N LEU A 532 5.48 -23.18 0.41
CA LEU A 532 6.54 -24.17 0.17
C LEU A 532 6.06 -25.37 -0.65
N GLN A 533 4.85 -25.88 -0.37
CA GLN A 533 4.22 -26.95 -1.15
C GLN A 533 3.96 -26.50 -2.60
N ARG A 534 3.40 -25.31 -2.81
CA ARG A 534 3.16 -24.76 -4.17
C ARG A 534 4.44 -24.56 -4.95
N ALA A 535 5.53 -24.24 -4.26
CA ALA A 535 6.85 -24.06 -4.86
C ALA A 535 7.61 -25.39 -5.05
N HIS A 536 7.07 -26.53 -4.61
CA HIS A 536 7.75 -27.85 -4.55
C HIS A 536 9.07 -27.80 -3.77
N MET A 537 9.07 -27.09 -2.64
CA MET A 537 10.25 -26.88 -1.78
C MET A 537 10.00 -27.26 -0.31
N SER A 538 9.04 -28.14 -0.04
CA SER A 538 8.75 -28.61 1.33
C SER A 538 9.95 -29.34 1.98
N ASP A 539 10.73 -30.06 1.20
CA ASP A 539 11.86 -30.92 1.67
C ASP A 539 13.23 -30.30 1.37
N CYS A 540 13.28 -29.00 1.06
CA CYS A 540 14.54 -28.34 0.78
C CYS A 540 15.36 -28.10 2.05
N ASN A 541 16.69 -28.09 1.93
CA ASN A 541 17.60 -27.77 3.03
C ASN A 541 17.43 -26.30 3.45
N ALA A 542 17.17 -26.09 4.74
CA ALA A 542 17.04 -24.76 5.37
C ALA A 542 18.37 -23.98 5.34
N ILE A 543 18.26 -22.66 5.32
CA ILE A 543 19.41 -21.74 5.44
C ILE A 543 19.10 -20.62 6.44
N SER A 544 20.14 -19.98 6.96
CA SER A 544 20.04 -19.03 8.07
C SER A 544 19.75 -17.58 7.67
N THR A 545 19.89 -17.20 6.39
CA THR A 545 19.66 -15.83 5.88
C THR A 545 18.92 -15.85 4.55
N PRO A 546 17.96 -14.93 4.31
CA PRO A 546 17.19 -14.90 3.06
C PRO A 546 18.02 -14.44 1.87
N MET A 547 19.12 -13.68 2.10
CA MET A 547 20.02 -13.20 1.05
C MET A 547 21.47 -13.59 1.30
N ALA A 548 22.26 -13.68 0.21
CA ALA A 548 23.71 -13.85 0.27
C ALA A 548 24.40 -12.49 0.36
N LEU A 549 25.52 -12.39 1.09
CA LEU A 549 26.30 -11.17 1.20
C LEU A 549 26.87 -10.72 -0.15
N LYS A 550 27.33 -11.66 -0.97
CA LYS A 550 27.75 -11.42 -2.34
C LYS A 550 26.77 -12.14 -3.27
N SER A 551 26.11 -11.39 -4.14
CA SER A 551 25.23 -11.98 -5.15
C SER A 551 26.08 -12.54 -6.28
N THR A 552 25.93 -13.83 -6.54
CA THR A 552 26.50 -14.52 -7.71
C THR A 552 25.48 -14.64 -8.84
N ILE A 553 24.56 -13.68 -8.94
CA ILE A 553 23.50 -13.74 -9.94
C ILE A 553 24.12 -13.48 -11.31
N ASP A 554 23.93 -14.43 -12.21
CA ASP A 554 24.13 -14.18 -13.61
C ASP A 554 22.97 -13.39 -14.18
N TYR A 555 23.17 -12.05 -14.28
CA TYR A 555 22.20 -11.15 -14.91
C TYR A 555 22.07 -11.37 -16.43
N LEU A 556 22.95 -12.16 -17.03
CA LEU A 556 22.92 -12.53 -18.45
C LEU A 556 22.16 -13.85 -18.66
N SER A 557 21.72 -14.52 -17.59
CA SER A 557 20.98 -15.77 -17.69
C SER A 557 19.72 -15.65 -18.56
N ASP A 558 19.29 -16.76 -19.14
CA ASP A 558 18.09 -16.87 -19.97
C ASP A 558 16.81 -16.45 -19.26
N ALA A 559 15.80 -16.08 -20.04
CA ALA A 559 14.46 -15.82 -19.52
C ALA A 559 13.90 -17.04 -18.78
N PHE A 560 13.23 -16.82 -17.66
CA PHE A 560 12.63 -17.90 -16.90
C PHE A 560 11.45 -18.50 -17.68
N PRO A 561 11.38 -19.84 -17.89
CA PRO A 561 10.38 -20.47 -18.77
C PRO A 561 8.93 -20.26 -18.35
N ASN A 562 8.68 -20.01 -17.05
CA ASN A 562 7.33 -19.84 -16.51
C ASN A 562 7.18 -18.56 -15.69
N PRO A 563 7.04 -17.38 -16.33
CA PRO A 563 6.87 -16.10 -15.64
C PRO A 563 5.68 -16.06 -14.69
N SER A 564 4.59 -16.77 -15.01
CA SER A 564 3.39 -16.85 -14.16
C SER A 564 3.65 -17.54 -12.84
N LEU A 565 4.46 -18.61 -12.83
CA LEU A 565 4.89 -19.27 -11.61
C LEU A 565 5.76 -18.35 -10.76
N TYR A 566 6.72 -17.65 -11.38
CA TYR A 566 7.54 -16.67 -10.69
C TYR A 566 6.70 -15.60 -9.98
N ARG A 567 5.78 -14.95 -10.71
CA ARG A 567 4.88 -13.93 -10.17
C ARG A 567 4.00 -14.46 -9.03
N SER A 568 3.48 -15.68 -9.18
CA SER A 568 2.65 -16.32 -8.15
C SER A 568 3.42 -16.57 -6.85
N ILE A 569 4.66 -17.04 -6.93
CA ILE A 569 5.48 -17.30 -5.74
C ILE A 569 5.96 -16.01 -5.11
N VAL A 570 6.43 -15.04 -5.91
CA VAL A 570 6.91 -13.74 -5.40
C VAL A 570 5.77 -12.94 -4.78
N GLY A 571 4.57 -12.91 -5.38
CA GLY A 571 3.39 -12.30 -4.79
C GLY A 571 2.98 -12.95 -3.46
N ALA A 572 3.13 -14.27 -3.35
CA ALA A 572 2.89 -14.98 -2.08
C ALA A 572 3.95 -14.65 -1.01
N LEU A 573 5.22 -14.51 -1.40
CA LEU A 573 6.28 -14.04 -0.49
C LEU A 573 6.02 -12.60 -0.02
N GLN A 574 5.52 -11.73 -0.90
CA GLN A 574 5.14 -10.36 -0.54
C GLN A 574 4.05 -10.33 0.53
N TYR A 575 3.03 -11.19 0.42
CA TYR A 575 2.00 -11.31 1.44
C TYR A 575 2.56 -11.80 2.79
N LEU A 576 3.56 -12.70 2.78
CA LEU A 576 4.21 -13.19 3.99
C LEU A 576 4.96 -12.09 4.76
N THR A 577 5.38 -11.01 4.09
CA THR A 577 6.07 -9.89 4.76
C THR A 577 5.17 -9.10 5.73
N ILE A 578 3.86 -9.34 5.78
CA ILE A 578 2.94 -8.69 6.74
C ILE A 578 3.28 -9.03 8.19
N THR A 579 3.75 -10.26 8.47
CA THR A 579 4.19 -10.72 9.80
C THR A 579 5.70 -10.98 9.88
N ARG A 580 6.41 -10.89 8.73
CA ARG A 580 7.82 -11.23 8.58
C ARG A 580 8.62 -10.06 8.01
N PRO A 581 8.86 -9.00 8.80
CA PRO A 581 9.68 -7.86 8.39
C PRO A 581 11.08 -8.25 7.92
N ASP A 582 11.66 -9.31 8.48
CA ASP A 582 12.95 -9.88 8.14
C ASP A 582 13.09 -10.36 6.69
N LEU A 583 11.98 -10.59 5.99
CA LEU A 583 11.94 -10.96 4.57
C LEU A 583 11.85 -9.76 3.63
N SER A 584 11.51 -8.57 4.14
CA SER A 584 11.07 -7.44 3.30
C SER A 584 12.08 -7.02 2.25
N TYR A 585 13.36 -6.91 2.60
CA TYR A 585 14.42 -6.56 1.65
C TYR A 585 14.63 -7.63 0.58
N ALA A 586 14.73 -8.89 1.00
CA ALA A 586 14.93 -10.00 0.08
C ALA A 586 13.76 -10.15 -0.91
N VAL A 587 12.53 -10.00 -0.41
CA VAL A 587 11.31 -10.08 -1.23
C VAL A 587 11.23 -8.88 -2.16
N ASN A 588 11.51 -7.65 -1.69
CA ASN A 588 11.54 -6.47 -2.56
C ASN A 588 12.54 -6.64 -3.71
N SER A 589 13.72 -7.22 -3.46
CA SER A 589 14.74 -7.43 -4.50
C SER A 589 14.24 -8.33 -5.63
N VAL A 590 13.49 -9.40 -5.33
CA VAL A 590 12.91 -10.29 -6.36
C VAL A 590 11.65 -9.71 -7.00
N CYS A 591 10.89 -8.86 -6.31
CA CYS A 591 9.74 -8.15 -6.86
C CYS A 591 10.13 -7.24 -8.03
N GLN A 592 11.34 -6.65 -8.02
CA GLN A 592 11.83 -5.79 -9.11
C GLN A 592 11.94 -6.51 -10.47
N HIS A 593 11.90 -7.85 -10.48
CA HIS A 593 12.05 -8.67 -11.68
C HIS A 593 10.77 -9.37 -12.14
N MET A 594 9.60 -9.01 -11.58
CA MET A 594 8.32 -9.66 -11.91
C MET A 594 7.90 -9.48 -13.37
N HIS A 595 8.29 -8.38 -14.02
CA HIS A 595 7.95 -8.11 -15.42
C HIS A 595 8.65 -9.10 -16.37
N ALA A 596 9.97 -9.24 -16.24
CA ALA A 596 10.80 -10.10 -17.10
C ALA A 596 11.75 -10.95 -16.23
N PRO A 597 11.23 -12.02 -15.55
CA PRO A 597 12.05 -12.85 -14.68
C PRO A 597 13.05 -13.70 -15.50
N LYS A 598 14.26 -13.82 -14.96
CA LYS A 598 15.34 -14.67 -15.49
C LYS A 598 15.57 -15.89 -14.58
N VAL A 599 16.29 -16.89 -15.09
CA VAL A 599 16.65 -18.11 -14.32
C VAL A 599 17.42 -17.76 -13.05
N GLY A 600 18.37 -16.82 -13.13
CA GLY A 600 19.12 -16.33 -11.96
C GLY A 600 18.21 -15.66 -10.90
N HIS A 601 17.14 -14.97 -11.31
CA HIS A 601 16.19 -14.39 -10.36
C HIS A 601 15.39 -15.48 -9.60
N MET A 602 15.08 -16.60 -10.27
CA MET A 602 14.42 -17.72 -9.59
C MET A 602 15.34 -18.42 -8.56
N GLN A 603 16.67 -18.38 -8.74
CA GLN A 603 17.61 -18.88 -7.73
C GLN A 603 17.53 -18.05 -6.44
N LEU A 604 17.37 -16.71 -6.54
CA LEU A 604 17.12 -15.86 -5.35
C LEU A 604 15.82 -16.23 -4.67
N VAL A 605 14.73 -16.42 -5.42
CA VAL A 605 13.44 -16.86 -4.87
C VAL A 605 13.60 -18.18 -4.13
N LYS A 606 14.29 -19.16 -4.71
CA LYS A 606 14.59 -20.45 -4.05
C LYS A 606 15.39 -20.26 -2.76
N ARG A 607 16.32 -19.31 -2.72
CA ARG A 607 17.06 -19.00 -1.49
C ARG A 607 16.14 -18.46 -0.40
N ILE A 608 15.23 -17.53 -0.73
CA ILE A 608 14.24 -17.00 0.22
C ILE A 608 13.36 -18.15 0.74
N LEU A 609 12.87 -19.03 -0.13
CA LEU A 609 12.07 -20.20 0.26
C LEU A 609 12.81 -21.16 1.19
N ARG A 610 14.10 -21.38 0.98
CA ARG A 610 14.94 -22.18 1.91
C ARG A 610 15.05 -21.52 3.29
N TYR A 611 15.13 -20.20 3.35
CA TYR A 611 15.09 -19.49 4.62
C TYR A 611 13.70 -19.59 5.28
N VAL A 612 12.63 -19.45 4.51
CA VAL A 612 11.25 -19.66 4.99
C VAL A 612 11.07 -21.07 5.51
N ARG A 613 11.64 -22.11 4.84
CA ARG A 613 11.58 -23.50 5.31
C ARG A 613 12.18 -23.69 6.70
N GLY A 614 13.27 -22.98 6.99
CA GLY A 614 13.93 -23.04 8.32
C GLY A 614 13.26 -22.16 9.38
N THR A 615 12.29 -21.29 8.99
CA THR A 615 11.69 -20.28 9.87
C THR A 615 10.18 -20.13 9.67
N PHE A 616 9.50 -21.18 9.17
CA PHE A 616 8.05 -21.09 8.86
C PHE A 616 7.18 -20.89 10.10
N THR A 617 7.63 -21.28 11.29
CA THR A 617 6.97 -21.04 12.57
C THR A 617 7.22 -19.66 13.14
N PHE A 618 8.14 -18.88 12.55
CA PHE A 618 8.46 -17.56 13.08
C PHE A 618 7.34 -16.56 12.75
N GLY A 619 7.13 -15.63 13.69
CA GLY A 619 6.12 -14.58 13.57
C GLY A 619 6.54 -13.31 14.31
N LEU A 620 5.69 -12.32 14.26
CA LEU A 620 5.86 -11.04 14.94
C LEU A 620 5.23 -11.11 16.34
N HIS A 621 6.00 -10.80 17.36
CA HIS A 621 5.55 -10.75 18.75
C HIS A 621 5.24 -9.31 19.14
N LEU A 622 4.02 -9.04 19.59
CA LEU A 622 3.57 -7.78 20.18
C LEU A 622 3.46 -7.94 21.70
N LEU A 623 4.11 -7.06 22.45
CA LEU A 623 4.19 -7.06 23.90
C LEU A 623 3.08 -6.21 24.51
N HIS A 624 2.50 -6.66 25.63
CA HIS A 624 1.53 -5.86 26.39
C HIS A 624 2.19 -4.80 27.28
N ASP A 625 3.38 -5.07 27.82
CA ASP A 625 4.15 -4.11 28.62
C ASP A 625 5.03 -3.26 27.69
N SER A 626 4.40 -2.33 26.99
CA SER A 626 5.04 -1.44 26.01
C SER A 626 4.62 0.00 26.28
N THR A 627 5.56 0.94 26.15
CA THR A 627 5.26 2.36 26.19
C THR A 627 4.54 2.78 24.88
N LEU A 628 3.94 3.97 24.88
CA LEU A 628 3.32 4.54 23.69
C LEU A 628 4.23 5.59 23.02
N ASP A 629 5.53 5.56 23.29
CA ASP A 629 6.51 6.39 22.60
C ASP A 629 6.69 5.92 21.14
N LEU A 630 6.82 6.84 20.23
CA LEU A 630 6.96 6.54 18.81
C LEU A 630 8.44 6.65 18.38
N TYR A 631 9.01 5.53 17.95
CA TYR A 631 10.40 5.43 17.51
C TYR A 631 10.46 4.99 16.04
N ALA A 632 11.32 5.63 15.26
CA ALA A 632 11.60 5.25 13.89
C ALA A 632 13.10 5.08 13.65
N PHE A 633 13.47 4.13 12.80
CA PHE A 633 14.83 3.91 12.30
C PHE A 633 14.79 4.03 10.79
N SER A 634 15.70 4.80 10.21
CA SER A 634 15.83 4.93 8.75
C SER A 634 17.26 4.66 8.30
N ASP A 635 17.41 4.02 7.14
CA ASP A 635 18.70 3.72 6.49
C ASP A 635 18.54 3.72 4.98
N ALA A 636 19.63 4.00 4.24
CA ALA A 636 19.67 3.83 2.80
C ALA A 636 20.99 3.23 2.32
N ASP A 637 20.93 2.23 1.45
CA ASP A 637 22.08 1.77 0.71
C ASP A 637 22.42 2.77 -0.42
N TRP A 638 23.48 3.52 -0.32
CA TRP A 638 23.83 4.44 -1.39
C TRP A 638 24.22 3.71 -2.68
N ALA A 639 23.43 3.98 -3.76
CA ALA A 639 23.67 3.43 -5.10
C ALA A 639 23.75 1.89 -5.16
N GLY A 640 23.08 1.17 -4.23
CA GLY A 640 23.20 -0.27 -4.06
C GLY A 640 22.64 -1.11 -5.23
N CYS A 641 21.72 -0.57 -6.05
CA CYS A 641 21.23 -1.29 -7.22
C CYS A 641 22.28 -1.29 -8.36
N PRO A 642 22.84 -2.44 -8.77
CA PRO A 642 23.90 -2.50 -9.76
C PRO A 642 23.47 -2.04 -11.15
N LEU A 643 22.18 -2.23 -11.51
CA LEU A 643 21.66 -1.90 -12.84
C LEU A 643 21.28 -0.41 -12.97
N THR A 644 20.66 0.16 -11.95
CA THR A 644 20.09 1.51 -12.03
C THR A 644 20.80 2.53 -11.15
N ARG A 645 21.72 2.08 -10.30
CA ARG A 645 22.44 2.90 -9.29
C ARG A 645 21.53 3.70 -8.38
N ARG A 646 20.26 3.26 -8.23
CA ARG A 646 19.31 3.81 -7.27
C ARG A 646 19.50 3.15 -5.91
N SER A 647 19.33 3.91 -4.84
CA SER A 647 19.42 3.45 -3.47
C SER A 647 18.14 2.73 -3.02
N MET A 648 18.27 1.88 -2.01
CA MET A 648 17.13 1.32 -1.26
C MET A 648 16.90 2.16 -0.01
N THR A 649 15.67 2.60 0.20
CA THR A 649 15.19 3.14 1.46
C THR A 649 14.68 2.01 2.33
N GLY A 650 15.13 1.96 3.58
CA GLY A 650 14.61 1.08 4.61
C GLY A 650 14.17 1.89 5.83
N TYR A 651 13.02 1.54 6.39
CA TYR A 651 12.62 2.05 7.70
C TYR A 651 11.85 1.02 8.52
N GLY A 652 11.90 1.20 9.83
CA GLY A 652 11.06 0.49 10.79
C GLY A 652 10.54 1.48 11.82
N VAL A 653 9.22 1.48 12.09
CA VAL A 653 8.56 2.32 13.09
C VAL A 653 7.96 1.45 14.17
N SER A 654 8.27 1.77 15.43
CA SER A 654 7.78 1.06 16.60
C SER A 654 6.98 1.99 17.51
N LEU A 655 5.92 1.47 18.11
CA LEU A 655 5.20 2.09 19.21
C LEU A 655 5.66 1.39 20.50
N GLY A 656 6.51 2.06 21.26
CA GLY A 656 7.29 1.45 22.33
C GLY A 656 8.16 0.30 21.81
N SER A 657 7.99 -0.88 22.39
CA SER A 657 8.70 -2.10 22.00
C SER A 657 8.10 -2.81 20.78
N ASN A 658 6.92 -2.40 20.30
CA ASN A 658 6.17 -3.09 19.27
C ASN A 658 6.42 -2.51 17.87
N LEU A 659 6.97 -3.30 16.96
CA LEU A 659 7.16 -2.90 15.58
C LEU A 659 5.79 -2.86 14.84
N ILE A 660 5.38 -1.68 14.41
CA ILE A 660 4.06 -1.44 13.80
C ILE A 660 4.10 -1.17 12.30
N SER A 661 5.17 -0.55 11.80
CA SER A 661 5.34 -0.29 10.36
C SER A 661 6.78 -0.49 9.91
N TRP A 662 6.95 -0.93 8.65
CA TRP A 662 8.26 -1.11 8.02
C TRP A 662 8.14 -1.12 6.50
N ALA A 663 9.22 -0.75 5.83
CA ALA A 663 9.35 -0.90 4.38
C ALA A 663 10.80 -1.10 3.94
N ALA A 664 10.94 -1.76 2.81
CA ALA A 664 12.14 -1.78 1.97
C ALA A 664 11.71 -1.31 0.57
N LYS A 665 12.12 -0.12 0.15
CA LYS A 665 11.64 0.52 -1.09
C LYS A 665 12.78 1.14 -1.88
N LYS A 666 12.84 0.84 -3.19
CA LYS A 666 13.81 1.45 -4.09
C LYS A 666 13.46 2.92 -4.35
N GLN A 667 14.45 3.81 -4.23
CA GLN A 667 14.26 5.23 -4.48
C GLN A 667 13.92 5.50 -5.96
N PRO A 668 13.06 6.49 -6.26
CA PRO A 668 12.64 6.79 -7.63
C PRO A 668 13.76 7.40 -8.48
N THR A 669 14.75 8.04 -7.85
CA THR A 669 15.87 8.72 -8.50
C THR A 669 17.22 8.26 -7.94
N VAL A 670 18.30 8.53 -8.65
CA VAL A 670 19.69 8.29 -8.19
C VAL A 670 20.09 9.42 -7.25
N SER A 671 20.58 9.09 -6.06
CA SER A 671 21.16 10.05 -5.10
C SER A 671 22.61 10.30 -5.42
N ARG A 672 23.05 11.57 -5.38
CA ARG A 672 24.43 11.98 -5.69
C ARG A 672 25.40 11.71 -4.56
N SER A 673 24.91 11.62 -3.32
CA SER A 673 25.72 11.30 -2.13
C SER A 673 24.98 10.33 -1.21
N SER A 674 25.71 9.70 -0.29
CA SER A 674 25.12 8.87 0.75
C SER A 674 24.19 9.68 1.67
N ALA A 675 24.60 10.91 2.04
CA ALA A 675 23.76 11.79 2.85
C ALA A 675 22.43 12.14 2.18
N GLU A 676 22.40 12.33 0.85
CA GLU A 676 21.17 12.54 0.10
C GLU A 676 20.27 11.28 0.12
N ALA A 677 20.85 10.09 -0.05
CA ALA A 677 20.10 8.84 0.02
C ALA A 677 19.49 8.63 1.40
N GLU A 678 20.27 8.86 2.45
CA GLU A 678 19.83 8.78 3.85
C GLU A 678 18.73 9.80 4.17
N TYR A 679 18.89 11.04 3.71
CA TYR A 679 17.91 12.10 3.96
C TYR A 679 16.55 11.78 3.32
N ARG A 680 16.55 11.22 2.10
CA ARG A 680 15.33 10.71 1.46
C ARG A 680 14.71 9.56 2.25
N ALA A 681 15.52 8.70 2.86
CA ALA A 681 15.01 7.63 3.71
C ALA A 681 14.39 8.20 5.00
N MET A 682 15.03 9.21 5.60
CA MET A 682 14.48 9.95 6.74
C MET A 682 13.14 10.60 6.39
N ALA A 683 12.99 11.23 5.21
CA ALA A 683 11.74 11.85 4.79
C ALA A 683 10.58 10.84 4.64
N VAL A 684 10.87 9.66 4.05
CA VAL A 684 9.88 8.59 3.94
C VAL A 684 9.48 8.06 5.33
N ALA A 685 10.43 7.88 6.25
CA ALA A 685 10.16 7.47 7.62
C ALA A 685 9.36 8.53 8.39
N THR A 686 9.69 9.81 8.22
CA THR A 686 8.97 10.95 8.82
C THR A 686 7.51 11.00 8.35
N ALA A 687 7.25 10.76 7.07
CA ALA A 687 5.88 10.72 6.54
C ALA A 687 5.06 9.59 7.20
N GLU A 688 5.65 8.41 7.38
CA GLU A 688 5.00 7.29 8.06
C GLU A 688 4.74 7.59 9.55
N VAL A 689 5.72 8.14 10.25
CA VAL A 689 5.59 8.60 11.65
C VAL A 689 4.47 9.62 11.79
N THR A 690 4.41 10.61 10.91
CA THR A 690 3.36 11.64 10.90
C THR A 690 1.97 11.03 10.70
N TRP A 691 1.84 10.09 9.75
CA TRP A 691 0.57 9.39 9.53
C TRP A 691 0.15 8.57 10.76
N ILE A 692 1.08 7.87 11.41
CA ILE A 692 0.80 7.13 12.65
C ILE A 692 0.37 8.08 13.77
N SER A 693 1.04 9.23 13.92
CA SER A 693 0.67 10.26 14.91
C SER A 693 -0.76 10.77 14.69
N PHE A 694 -1.20 10.89 13.44
CA PHE A 694 -2.57 11.27 13.12
C PHE A 694 -3.58 10.18 13.50
N ILE A 695 -3.29 8.90 13.25
CA ILE A 695 -4.13 7.79 13.70
C ILE A 695 -4.24 7.76 15.24
N LEU A 696 -3.11 7.94 15.95
CA LEU A 696 -3.11 8.00 17.42
C LEU A 696 -3.93 9.18 17.95
N ARG A 697 -3.86 10.33 17.29
CA ARG A 697 -4.69 11.50 17.62
C ARG A 697 -6.18 11.22 17.41
N ASP A 698 -6.57 10.58 16.29
CA ASP A 698 -7.95 10.17 16.04
C ASP A 698 -8.43 9.18 17.13
N LEU A 699 -7.55 8.31 17.62
CA LEU A 699 -7.84 7.41 18.74
C LEU A 699 -7.85 8.10 20.11
N GLY A 700 -7.50 9.40 20.19
CA GLY A 700 -7.42 10.15 21.45
C GLY A 700 -6.28 9.72 22.36
N ILE A 701 -5.25 9.18 21.78
CA ILE A 701 -4.05 8.73 22.47
C ILE A 701 -2.92 9.73 22.16
N PRO A 702 -2.69 10.73 23.04
CA PRO A 702 -1.60 11.66 22.83
C PRO A 702 -0.25 10.94 22.97
N LEU A 703 0.68 11.29 22.10
CA LEU A 703 2.07 10.86 22.27
C LEU A 703 2.65 11.55 23.51
N PRO A 704 3.26 10.81 24.46
CA PRO A 704 3.84 11.40 25.66
C PRO A 704 5.06 12.28 25.33
N THR A 705 5.77 11.97 24.26
CA THR A 705 6.95 12.70 23.77
C THR A 705 6.88 12.84 22.24
N ALA A 706 7.63 13.81 21.69
CA ALA A 706 7.83 13.89 20.25
C ALA A 706 8.42 12.59 19.69
N ALA A 707 7.96 12.19 18.51
CA ALA A 707 8.47 11.01 17.85
C ALA A 707 9.99 11.10 17.60
N THR A 708 10.73 10.03 17.87
CA THR A 708 12.18 10.02 17.68
C THR A 708 12.58 9.22 16.44
N LEU A 709 13.28 9.86 15.50
CA LEU A 709 13.84 9.25 14.30
C LEU A 709 15.35 9.04 14.43
N PHE A 710 15.78 7.79 14.34
CA PHE A 710 17.17 7.39 14.40
C PHE A 710 17.78 7.20 13.02
N CYS A 711 18.93 7.84 12.76
CA CYS A 711 19.73 7.70 11.54
C CYS A 711 21.20 7.55 11.93
N ASP A 712 22.00 6.78 11.18
CA ASP A 712 23.43 6.61 11.42
C ASP A 712 24.32 7.50 10.53
N ASN A 713 23.71 8.35 9.71
CA ASN A 713 24.42 9.33 8.89
C ASN A 713 24.39 10.72 9.54
N ILE A 714 25.54 11.11 10.11
CA ILE A 714 25.69 12.38 10.81
C ILE A 714 25.41 13.58 9.90
N SER A 715 25.83 13.52 8.60
CA SER A 715 25.59 14.62 7.67
C SER A 715 24.10 14.81 7.38
N ALA A 716 23.34 13.71 7.27
CA ALA A 716 21.89 13.77 7.10
C ALA A 716 21.19 14.36 8.36
N LEU A 717 21.69 14.01 9.55
CA LEU A 717 21.18 14.58 10.80
C LEU A 717 21.46 16.07 10.92
N TYR A 718 22.66 16.53 10.59
CA TYR A 718 22.97 17.96 10.56
C TYR A 718 22.07 18.72 9.56
N MET A 719 21.77 18.12 8.41
CA MET A 719 20.83 18.71 7.46
C MET A 719 19.41 18.83 8.01
N SER A 720 18.98 17.99 8.94
CA SER A 720 17.63 18.05 9.53
C SER A 720 17.49 19.14 10.60
N ILE A 721 18.59 19.62 11.17
CA ILE A 721 18.61 20.61 12.26
C ILE A 721 19.02 21.98 11.75
N ASN A 722 19.91 22.04 10.75
CA ASN A 722 20.46 23.30 10.26
C ASN A 722 19.45 24.07 9.37
N LEU A 723 19.16 25.32 9.76
CA LEU A 723 18.26 26.23 9.07
C LEU A 723 18.81 26.74 7.71
N VAL A 724 20.12 26.63 7.49
CA VAL A 724 20.72 27.12 6.25
C VAL A 724 20.59 26.09 5.15
N PHE A 725 19.72 26.37 4.17
CA PHE A 725 19.59 25.54 2.98
C PHE A 725 20.78 25.76 2.05
N HIS A 726 21.63 24.75 1.89
CA HIS A 726 22.74 24.80 0.96
C HIS A 726 22.27 24.60 -0.48
N ALA A 727 22.74 25.47 -1.40
CA ALA A 727 22.42 25.38 -2.85
C ALA A 727 22.72 23.99 -3.47
N ARG A 728 23.58 23.20 -2.86
CA ARG A 728 23.91 21.81 -3.25
C ARG A 728 22.78 20.80 -2.93
N SER A 729 21.83 21.13 -2.08
CA SER A 729 20.74 20.24 -1.63
C SER A 729 19.44 20.40 -2.45
N LYS A 730 19.45 21.19 -3.54
CA LYS A 730 18.28 21.50 -4.37
C LYS A 730 17.53 20.28 -4.91
N TYR A 731 18.16 19.11 -4.97
CA TYR A 731 17.55 17.87 -5.46
C TYR A 731 16.67 17.15 -4.42
N ILE A 732 16.78 17.54 -3.15
CA ILE A 732 15.98 17.04 -2.02
C ILE A 732 15.21 18.16 -1.32
N GLU A 733 14.94 19.26 -2.03
CA GLU A 733 14.35 20.48 -1.47
C GLU A 733 13.03 20.19 -0.73
N ILE A 734 12.14 19.39 -1.33
CA ILE A 734 10.86 19.01 -0.72
C ILE A 734 11.08 18.16 0.55
N ASP A 735 11.95 17.15 0.47
CA ASP A 735 12.29 16.28 1.60
C ASP A 735 12.95 17.10 2.74
N TYR A 736 13.79 18.08 2.36
CA TYR A 736 14.47 18.97 3.29
C TYR A 736 13.47 19.80 4.09
N HIS A 737 12.60 20.52 3.42
CA HIS A 737 11.61 21.37 4.07
C HIS A 737 10.62 20.57 4.90
N PHE A 738 10.22 19.40 4.41
CA PHE A 738 9.27 18.53 5.13
C PHE A 738 9.82 18.05 6.49
N ILE A 739 11.03 17.50 6.53
CA ILE A 739 11.63 17.06 7.81
C ILE A 739 11.87 18.26 8.71
N HIS A 740 12.42 19.33 8.13
CA HIS A 740 12.75 20.54 8.87
C HIS A 740 11.53 21.18 9.55
N GLU A 741 10.40 21.24 8.84
CA GLU A 741 9.14 21.69 9.39
C GLU A 741 8.70 20.84 10.59
N LYS A 742 8.79 19.52 10.50
CA LYS A 742 8.42 18.62 11.60
C LYS A 742 9.34 18.73 12.80
N VAL A 743 10.63 18.94 12.58
CA VAL A 743 11.59 19.20 13.67
C VAL A 743 11.34 20.56 14.31
N ALA A 744 11.10 21.62 13.52
CA ALA A 744 10.82 22.97 14.01
C ALA A 744 9.51 23.06 14.79
N GLN A 745 8.48 22.29 14.40
CA GLN A 745 7.20 22.19 15.13
C GLN A 745 7.31 21.40 16.43
N GLY A 746 8.43 20.72 16.68
CA GLY A 746 8.60 19.84 17.83
C GLY A 746 7.87 18.50 17.71
N ASP A 747 7.33 18.16 16.54
CA ASP A 747 6.67 16.88 16.27
C ASP A 747 7.66 15.72 16.12
N LEU A 748 8.91 16.02 15.74
CA LEU A 748 9.96 15.05 15.44
C LEU A 748 11.29 15.44 16.07
N ILE A 749 11.96 14.49 16.69
CA ILE A 749 13.34 14.61 17.18
C ILE A 749 14.22 13.66 16.37
N THR A 750 15.28 14.17 15.75
CA THR A 750 16.26 13.35 15.04
C THR A 750 17.45 13.03 15.95
N LYS A 751 17.85 11.76 16.00
CA LYS A 751 18.96 11.29 16.86
C LYS A 751 19.93 10.37 16.11
N PHE A 752 21.20 10.45 16.47
CA PHE A 752 22.21 9.55 15.95
C PHE A 752 22.08 8.15 16.57
N VAL A 753 22.22 7.13 15.75
CA VAL A 753 22.37 5.74 16.17
C VAL A 753 23.66 5.16 15.58
N ARG A 754 24.41 4.41 16.37
CA ARG A 754 25.59 3.69 15.84
C ARG A 754 25.12 2.62 14.84
N THR A 755 25.85 2.44 13.75
CA THR A 755 25.53 1.44 12.70
C THR A 755 25.34 0.03 13.27
N SER A 756 26.07 -0.34 14.37
CA SER A 756 25.87 -1.62 15.06
C SER A 756 24.45 -1.80 15.64
N HIS A 757 23.74 -0.71 15.92
CA HIS A 757 22.38 -0.69 16.48
C HIS A 757 21.31 -0.23 15.49
N GLN A 758 21.68 0.06 14.23
CA GLN A 758 20.75 0.46 13.18
C GLN A 758 19.81 -0.69 12.80
N LEU A 759 18.55 -0.60 13.21
CA LEU A 759 17.55 -1.64 12.94
C LEU A 759 17.14 -1.65 11.47
N ALA A 760 17.19 -0.49 10.81
CA ALA A 760 16.77 -0.35 9.41
C ALA A 760 17.71 -1.06 8.42
N ASP A 761 18.92 -1.47 8.83
CA ASP A 761 19.86 -2.26 8.01
C ASP A 761 19.23 -3.54 7.44
N VAL A 762 18.30 -4.15 8.17
CA VAL A 762 17.57 -5.35 7.70
C VAL A 762 16.75 -5.08 6.44
N PHE A 763 16.38 -3.82 6.21
CA PHE A 763 15.51 -3.40 5.11
C PHE A 763 16.28 -2.85 3.90
N THR A 764 17.60 -2.67 4.00
CA THR A 764 18.38 -2.01 2.96
C THR A 764 19.51 -2.85 2.38
N LYS A 765 20.07 -3.79 3.14
CA LYS A 765 21.27 -4.53 2.71
C LYS A 765 21.29 -5.98 3.18
N PRO A 766 22.02 -6.89 2.47
CA PRO A 766 22.26 -8.23 2.96
C PRO A 766 23.20 -8.18 4.16
N LEU A 767 22.89 -8.94 5.21
CA LEU A 767 23.63 -8.94 6.46
C LEU A 767 24.31 -10.29 6.75
N PRO A 768 25.46 -10.31 7.46
CA PRO A 768 26.04 -11.52 8.02
C PRO A 768 25.05 -12.22 8.96
N ARG A 769 25.16 -13.54 9.08
CA ARG A 769 24.23 -14.41 9.83
C ARG A 769 23.94 -13.87 11.23
N ASP A 770 24.97 -13.60 12.02
CA ASP A 770 24.83 -13.27 13.45
C ASP A 770 24.17 -11.89 13.63
N ARG A 771 24.60 -10.91 12.80
CA ARG A 771 23.98 -9.58 12.80
C ARG A 771 22.52 -9.64 12.35
N PHE A 772 22.23 -10.39 11.29
CA PHE A 772 20.86 -10.57 10.80
C PHE A 772 19.95 -11.18 11.88
N GLN A 773 20.41 -12.24 12.55
CA GLN A 773 19.64 -12.91 13.61
C GLN A 773 19.41 -11.98 14.80
N THR A 774 20.44 -11.22 15.22
CA THR A 774 20.33 -10.24 16.32
C THR A 774 19.30 -9.14 15.99
N LEU A 775 19.39 -8.54 14.80
CA LEU A 775 18.46 -7.48 14.40
C LEU A 775 17.04 -8.02 14.20
N ARG A 776 16.89 -9.22 13.61
CA ARG A 776 15.61 -9.91 13.49
C ARG A 776 14.91 -10.09 14.84
N SER A 777 15.65 -10.53 15.85
CA SER A 777 15.10 -10.70 17.21
C SER A 777 14.72 -9.36 17.84
N LYS A 778 15.50 -8.29 17.61
CA LYS A 778 15.17 -6.94 18.06
C LYS A 778 13.91 -6.37 17.38
N LEU A 779 13.61 -6.79 16.15
CA LEU A 779 12.36 -6.46 15.45
C LEU A 779 11.15 -7.25 15.97
N GLY A 780 11.29 -8.08 16.98
CA GLY A 780 10.23 -8.91 17.53
C GLY A 780 9.88 -10.14 16.69
N VAL A 781 10.71 -10.52 15.70
CA VAL A 781 10.49 -11.74 14.88
C VAL A 781 11.14 -12.94 15.58
N LEU A 782 10.31 -13.75 16.22
CA LEU A 782 10.72 -14.83 17.11
C LEU A 782 10.10 -16.17 16.69
N SER A 783 10.65 -17.25 17.24
CA SER A 783 10.03 -18.57 17.22
C SER A 783 9.15 -18.77 18.46
N PRO A 784 8.01 -19.46 18.40
CA PRO A 784 7.20 -19.78 19.58
C PRO A 784 7.98 -20.47 20.71
N SER A 785 8.94 -21.33 20.36
CA SER A 785 9.81 -22.00 21.34
C SER A 785 10.67 -21.03 22.17
N LEU A 786 11.03 -19.86 21.63
CA LEU A 786 11.78 -18.84 22.36
C LEU A 786 10.90 -18.05 23.33
N LEU A 787 9.59 -17.98 23.08
CA LEU A 787 8.63 -17.31 23.96
C LEU A 787 8.40 -18.11 25.24
N ASN A 788 8.35 -19.45 25.14
CA ASN A 788 8.18 -20.34 26.30
C ASN A 788 9.44 -20.42 27.17
N LEU A 789 10.64 -20.21 26.60
CA LEU A 789 11.90 -20.25 27.35
C LEU A 789 12.16 -18.98 28.18
N ARG A 790 11.55 -17.85 27.83
CA ARG A 790 11.69 -16.61 28.63
C ARG A 790 10.91 -16.66 29.94
N GLY A 791 9.74 -17.27 29.97
CA GLY A 791 8.96 -17.46 31.20
C GLY A 791 9.65 -18.40 32.21
N SER A 792 10.28 -19.49 31.74
CA SER A 792 10.97 -20.45 32.62
C SER A 792 12.29 -19.95 33.19
N LYS A 793 13.01 -19.05 32.51
CA LYS A 793 14.27 -18.49 33.05
C LYS A 793 14.07 -17.41 34.11
N GLU A 794 12.97 -16.67 34.08
CA GLU A 794 12.62 -15.72 35.14
C GLU A 794 12.11 -16.45 36.38
N GLU A 795 11.41 -17.58 36.26
CA GLU A 795 11.02 -18.41 37.39
C GLU A 795 12.23 -19.13 37.99
N GLU A 796 13.19 -19.64 37.20
CA GLU A 796 14.42 -20.25 37.71
C GLU A 796 15.33 -19.18 38.42
N SER A 797 15.39 -17.94 37.93
CA SER A 797 16.15 -16.90 38.59
C SER A 797 15.49 -16.42 39.87
N GLN A 798 14.15 -16.40 39.96
CA GLN A 798 13.43 -16.13 41.21
C GLN A 798 13.50 -17.27 42.22
N GLN A 799 13.54 -18.53 41.78
CA GLN A 799 13.76 -19.67 42.65
C GLN A 799 15.22 -19.74 43.16
N TYR A 800 16.20 -19.33 42.29
CA TYR A 800 17.62 -19.30 42.71
C TYR A 800 17.90 -18.16 43.70
N THR A 801 17.22 -17.02 43.58
CA THR A 801 17.31 -15.92 44.59
C THR A 801 16.56 -16.26 45.87
N LYS A 802 15.39 -16.94 45.81
CA LYS A 802 14.70 -17.45 47.01
C LYS A 802 15.49 -18.57 47.71
N GLY A 803 16.17 -19.43 46.95
CA GLY A 803 17.04 -20.50 47.50
C GLY A 803 18.32 -19.97 48.14
N LYS A 804 18.87 -18.83 47.72
CA LYS A 804 20.03 -18.18 48.36
C LYS A 804 19.69 -17.45 49.67
N ASN A 805 18.52 -16.80 49.73
CA ASN A 805 18.05 -16.14 50.97
C ASN A 805 17.66 -17.15 52.06
N ASN A 806 17.18 -18.36 51.71
CA ASN A 806 16.90 -19.42 52.69
C ASN A 806 18.15 -20.17 53.16
N ARG A 807 19.29 -20.07 52.44
CA ARG A 807 20.59 -20.59 52.93
C ARG A 807 21.36 -19.57 53.78
N ALA A 808 21.14 -18.28 53.59
CA ALA A 808 21.77 -17.26 54.46
C ALA A 808 21.12 -17.19 55.87
N THR A 809 19.81 -17.44 55.96
CA THR A 809 19.09 -17.48 57.26
C THR A 809 19.30 -18.73 58.07
N ASN A 810 19.83 -19.84 57.46
CA ASN A 810 20.16 -21.08 58.22
C ASN A 810 21.62 -21.18 58.63
N LEU A 811 22.49 -20.19 58.37
CA LEU A 811 23.89 -20.15 58.81
C LEU A 811 24.12 -19.22 60.01
N GLU A 812 23.11 -18.42 60.43
CA GLU A 812 23.20 -17.59 61.65
C GLU A 812 22.58 -18.24 62.90
N ILE A 813 22.09 -19.47 62.81
CA ILE A 813 21.53 -20.21 63.98
C ILE A 813 22.48 -21.27 64.52
N ILE A 814 23.77 -21.36 64.09
CA ILE A 814 24.75 -22.35 64.59
C ILE A 814 25.92 -21.68 65.27
N HIS A 815 25.89 -20.37 65.51
CA HIS A 815 26.90 -19.72 66.45
C HIS A 815 26.21 -18.68 67.33
N SER A 816 25.37 -19.20 68.25
CA SER A 816 25.10 -18.59 69.55
C SER A 816 24.80 -19.64 70.59
#